data_036dedbd14bd29bd7c50b433baf43558
#
_entry.id   036dedbd14bd29bd7c50b433baf43558
#
_cell.length_a   1.000
_cell.length_b   1.000
_cell.length_c   1.000
_cell.angle_alpha   90.00
_cell.angle_beta   90.00
_cell.angle_gamma   90.00
#
_symmetry.space_group_name_H-M   'P 1'
#
loop_
_entity.id
_entity.type
_entity.pdbx_description
1 polymer ?
#
loop_
_entity_poly.entity_id
_entity_poly.type
_entity_poly.pdbx_seq_one_letter_code
_entity_poly.pdbx_strand_id
1 'polypeptide(L)'
;MSKLYISFLWHFHQPFYKDFSKGVYLLPWVRLHLIKNYHMMAKLVDRESVKVTFNFTPCLVEQMFDYIDKKADDPFINLSLKSPTSLNEEEKIFILKNFFNVNLDKVIKKNPRYSELFFKRGYSFDREKSYKVIKSFSDQDFLDLQVLFNLSWVSEIALREDEELRRLKDKGERFTEREKLTLLKKQESLMKESMLMFKELYRNEKIEISTSPYSHPIMPLIINTDIAKRCQNTPLPSPPFSRPEDLNLQLKEGKKLIEETFEAKVSGLWPPEGAVSEEILPFIKKEGFKWFATDEIILYKSKKITKRRELYKPYKLGEVNVVFRDHTLSDLIGFTYSSMKTEDAVKDFMSRVRYIRDNLDEDGTLFIILDGENAWEFYPSSGVDFLSSIYKELKVEERVELTTVSEAISRVKSEELETIATGSWIEGNFRVWIGEEEDNISWRYLKLVRDDFEGFTQDEKKKAKKAMFAAEGSDWNWWYGNEHQKATHFEFDNLYRRHLMSVYEINNKKPPDFLFDSIIRGEEMVIQIEPKWLVKPLIDGKDTDFFEWANGGLWRGEASDGTMIISEPIIELIKFGFDMENIYFLVKFSKTGLSFKNFSLKINLRGEHGINEDVVFSKEDGDWRLDSKIPVVWKFDRVLEVKIPFLDLGFVRGEKVSFVVLFYVEGNVLARVPQRGRIMFTLPDDYYQCKNWEV
;
A
#
# COMPACT_ATOMS: atom_id res chain seq x y z
N MET A 1 2.68 42.94 3.08
CA MET A 1 2.50 41.67 3.81
C MET A 1 2.73 40.54 2.84
N SER A 2 3.51 39.54 3.22
CA SER A 2 3.86 38.39 2.42
C SER A 2 2.63 37.56 2.02
N LYS A 3 2.67 36.97 0.85
CA LYS A 3 1.65 36.08 0.28
C LYS A 3 2.18 34.66 0.24
N LEU A 4 1.31 33.68 0.47
CA LEU A 4 1.62 32.26 0.38
C LEU A 4 0.93 31.64 -0.83
N TYR A 5 1.71 31.11 -1.78
CA TYR A 5 1.24 30.37 -2.94
C TYR A 5 1.26 28.88 -2.61
N ILE A 6 0.10 28.23 -2.65
CA ILE A 6 -0.04 26.81 -2.31
C ILE A 6 -0.29 26.01 -3.58
N SER A 7 0.52 24.99 -3.80
CA SER A 7 0.34 24.06 -4.89
C SER A 7 0.14 22.65 -4.34
N PHE A 8 -0.99 22.05 -4.67
CA PHE A 8 -1.18 20.61 -4.52
C PHE A 8 -0.66 19.91 -5.76
N LEU A 9 0.20 18.92 -5.57
CA LEU A 9 0.59 17.97 -6.60
C LEU A 9 0.05 16.59 -6.20
N TRP A 10 -0.95 16.14 -6.95
CA TRP A 10 -1.58 14.85 -6.78
C TRP A 10 -0.93 13.85 -7.71
N HIS A 11 -0.19 12.89 -7.15
CA HIS A 11 0.49 11.85 -7.89
C HIS A 11 -0.44 10.68 -8.17
N PHE A 12 -0.71 10.38 -9.44
CA PHE A 12 -1.53 9.26 -9.89
C PHE A 12 -0.63 8.19 -10.49
N HIS A 13 -0.55 7.07 -9.80
CA HIS A 13 0.27 5.94 -10.19
C HIS A 13 -0.37 4.61 -9.83
N GLN A 14 -0.30 3.68 -10.76
CA GLN A 14 -0.54 2.25 -10.54
C GLN A 14 0.43 1.47 -11.43
N PRO A 15 1.10 0.43 -10.94
CA PRO A 15 2.00 -0.39 -11.73
C PRO A 15 1.26 -1.11 -12.85
N PHE A 16 1.98 -1.72 -13.77
CA PHE A 16 1.36 -2.60 -14.74
C PHE A 16 0.83 -3.87 -14.09
N TYR A 17 -0.48 -4.03 -14.09
CA TYR A 17 -1.17 -5.24 -13.62
C TYR A 17 -1.41 -6.28 -14.70
N LYS A 18 -0.96 -6.00 -15.93
CA LYS A 18 -1.15 -6.85 -17.11
C LYS A 18 -0.03 -7.87 -17.27
N ASP A 19 -0.35 -9.14 -17.37
CA ASP A 19 0.55 -10.15 -17.92
C ASP A 19 0.69 -9.90 -19.43
N PHE A 20 1.84 -9.39 -19.86
CA PHE A 20 2.03 -8.98 -21.27
C PHE A 20 2.05 -10.15 -22.24
N SER A 21 2.45 -11.34 -21.82
CA SER A 21 2.47 -12.54 -22.67
C SER A 21 1.06 -13.09 -22.93
N LYS A 22 0.18 -12.98 -21.93
CA LYS A 22 -1.20 -13.49 -22.00
C LYS A 22 -2.22 -12.42 -22.35
N GLY A 23 -1.87 -11.14 -22.18
CA GLY A 23 -2.77 -10.01 -22.38
C GLY A 23 -3.84 -9.82 -21.28
N VAL A 24 -3.76 -10.55 -20.18
CA VAL A 24 -4.76 -10.58 -19.09
C VAL A 24 -4.33 -9.69 -17.95
N TYR A 25 -5.25 -8.93 -17.37
CA TYR A 25 -5.04 -8.16 -16.13
C TYR A 25 -5.16 -9.07 -14.91
N LEU A 26 -4.16 -9.09 -14.06
CA LEU A 26 -4.14 -9.92 -12.84
C LEU A 26 -4.85 -9.22 -11.67
N LEU A 27 -4.84 -7.88 -11.65
CA LEU A 27 -5.46 -7.06 -10.61
C LEU A 27 -6.26 -5.90 -11.23
N PRO A 28 -7.38 -5.46 -10.63
CA PRO A 28 -8.35 -4.54 -11.24
C PRO A 28 -8.13 -3.06 -10.87
N TRP A 29 -7.05 -2.73 -10.13
CA TRP A 29 -6.94 -1.46 -9.41
C TRP A 29 -7.02 -0.22 -10.31
N VAL A 30 -6.41 -0.26 -11.50
CA VAL A 30 -6.51 0.87 -12.45
C VAL A 30 -7.95 1.23 -12.77
N ARG A 31 -8.78 0.23 -13.10
CA ARG A 31 -10.21 0.45 -13.38
C ARG A 31 -10.94 1.03 -12.17
N LEU A 32 -10.70 0.44 -11.02
CA LEU A 32 -11.43 0.78 -9.80
C LEU A 32 -11.08 2.20 -9.32
N HIS A 33 -9.81 2.57 -9.34
CA HIS A 33 -9.39 3.94 -9.02
C HIS A 33 -9.87 4.97 -10.05
N LEU A 34 -9.90 4.60 -11.34
CA LEU A 34 -10.38 5.49 -12.38
C LEU A 34 -11.86 5.89 -12.18
N ILE A 35 -12.70 4.92 -11.79
CA ILE A 35 -14.12 5.13 -11.52
C ILE A 35 -14.35 5.90 -10.21
N LYS A 36 -13.51 5.73 -9.23
CA LYS A 36 -13.71 6.24 -7.87
C LYS A 36 -12.87 7.49 -7.60
N ASN A 37 -11.59 7.30 -7.36
CA ASN A 37 -10.70 8.32 -6.80
C ASN A 37 -10.34 9.39 -7.83
N TYR A 38 -9.94 8.99 -9.06
CA TYR A 38 -9.56 9.96 -10.08
C TYR A 38 -10.76 10.76 -10.58
N HIS A 39 -11.93 10.09 -10.77
CA HIS A 39 -13.19 10.78 -11.07
C HIS A 39 -13.53 11.80 -9.99
N MET A 40 -13.47 11.39 -8.71
CA MET A 40 -13.77 12.27 -7.58
C MET A 40 -12.87 13.51 -7.57
N MET A 41 -11.56 13.32 -7.75
CA MET A 41 -10.61 14.42 -7.68
C MET A 41 -10.78 15.41 -8.83
N ALA A 42 -11.03 14.93 -10.05
CA ALA A 42 -11.35 15.80 -11.18
C ALA A 42 -12.64 16.62 -10.92
N LYS A 43 -13.71 15.96 -10.45
CA LYS A 43 -14.98 16.61 -10.10
C LYS A 43 -14.82 17.66 -8.99
N LEU A 44 -14.00 17.41 -7.98
CA LEU A 44 -13.76 18.37 -6.90
C LEU A 44 -13.04 19.62 -7.40
N VAL A 45 -12.00 19.46 -8.21
CA VAL A 45 -11.27 20.60 -8.79
C VAL A 45 -12.18 21.44 -9.67
N ASP A 46 -13.01 20.82 -10.48
CA ASP A 46 -14.00 21.52 -11.32
C ASP A 46 -15.02 22.29 -10.45
N ARG A 47 -15.67 21.58 -9.53
CA ARG A 47 -16.74 22.13 -8.69
C ARG A 47 -16.26 23.27 -7.79
N GLU A 48 -15.12 23.10 -7.15
CA GLU A 48 -14.56 24.13 -6.25
C GLU A 48 -13.81 25.22 -7.05
N SER A 49 -13.59 25.00 -8.34
CA SER A 49 -12.88 25.94 -9.24
C SER A 49 -11.55 26.41 -8.66
N VAL A 50 -10.69 25.46 -8.34
CA VAL A 50 -9.36 25.66 -7.78
C VAL A 50 -8.27 25.26 -8.79
N LYS A 51 -7.03 25.69 -8.52
CA LYS A 51 -5.86 25.31 -9.31
C LYS A 51 -5.05 24.25 -8.56
N VAL A 52 -4.66 23.17 -9.27
CA VAL A 52 -3.83 22.09 -8.76
C VAL A 52 -2.93 21.53 -9.88
N THR A 53 -1.93 20.75 -9.52
CA THR A 53 -1.12 19.97 -10.45
C THR A 53 -1.46 18.49 -10.29
N PHE A 54 -1.75 17.81 -11.41
CA PHE A 54 -1.86 16.36 -11.44
C PHE A 54 -0.63 15.75 -12.12
N ASN A 55 -0.04 14.77 -11.46
CA ASN A 55 1.01 13.96 -12.03
C ASN A 55 0.43 12.64 -12.50
N PHE A 56 0.58 12.33 -13.78
CA PHE A 56 0.13 11.06 -14.36
C PHE A 56 1.34 10.22 -14.77
N THR A 57 1.43 9.01 -14.24
CA THR A 57 2.41 8.05 -14.75
C THR A 57 1.92 7.47 -16.08
N PRO A 58 2.81 7.35 -17.08
CA PRO A 58 2.40 6.86 -18.40
C PRO A 58 1.85 5.44 -18.38
N CYS A 59 2.42 4.53 -17.57
CA CYS A 59 1.92 3.16 -17.42
C CYS A 59 0.47 3.11 -16.89
N LEU A 60 0.10 4.01 -16.00
CA LEU A 60 -1.28 4.15 -15.54
C LEU A 60 -2.20 4.58 -16.67
N VAL A 61 -1.82 5.64 -17.40
CA VAL A 61 -2.64 6.20 -18.49
C VAL A 61 -2.85 5.18 -19.60
N GLU A 62 -1.84 4.42 -19.98
CA GLU A 62 -1.98 3.35 -20.95
C GLU A 62 -3.02 2.32 -20.52
N GLN A 63 -2.95 1.87 -19.27
CA GLN A 63 -3.90 0.91 -18.73
C GLN A 63 -5.33 1.48 -18.62
N MET A 64 -5.48 2.77 -18.28
CA MET A 64 -6.80 3.43 -18.31
C MET A 64 -7.45 3.33 -19.70
N PHE A 65 -6.68 3.54 -20.77
CA PHE A 65 -7.18 3.41 -22.13
C PHE A 65 -7.48 1.96 -22.52
N ASP A 66 -6.73 0.97 -22.04
CA ASP A 66 -7.10 -0.43 -22.25
C ASP A 66 -8.51 -0.74 -21.73
N TYR A 67 -8.89 -0.16 -20.58
CA TYR A 67 -10.24 -0.29 -20.03
C TYR A 67 -11.29 0.53 -20.79
N ILE A 68 -11.00 1.78 -21.12
CA ILE A 68 -11.93 2.69 -21.84
C ILE A 68 -12.24 2.16 -23.24
N ASP A 69 -11.23 1.64 -23.93
CA ASP A 69 -11.33 1.07 -25.28
C ASP A 69 -11.82 -0.39 -25.28
N LYS A 70 -12.12 -0.97 -24.12
CA LYS A 70 -12.55 -2.37 -23.95
C LYS A 70 -11.55 -3.41 -24.46
N LYS A 71 -10.26 -3.10 -24.34
CA LYS A 71 -9.15 -4.02 -24.67
C LYS A 71 -8.66 -4.81 -23.45
N ALA A 72 -9.05 -4.40 -22.24
CA ALA A 72 -8.65 -5.05 -21.03
C ALA A 72 -9.40 -6.38 -20.84
N ASP A 73 -8.67 -7.49 -20.80
CA ASP A 73 -9.18 -8.77 -20.31
C ASP A 73 -8.93 -8.86 -18.80
N ASP A 74 -9.99 -8.58 -18.04
CA ASP A 74 -9.97 -8.47 -16.58
C ASP A 74 -10.95 -9.48 -15.97
N PRO A 75 -10.46 -10.49 -15.22
CA PRO A 75 -11.31 -11.47 -14.56
C PRO A 75 -12.37 -10.86 -13.64
N PHE A 76 -12.06 -9.72 -13.00
CA PHE A 76 -13.03 -9.04 -12.12
C PHE A 76 -14.21 -8.47 -12.91
N ILE A 77 -13.97 -7.86 -14.07
CA ILE A 77 -15.06 -7.42 -14.97
C ILE A 77 -15.80 -8.63 -15.53
N ASN A 78 -15.08 -9.61 -16.06
CA ASN A 78 -15.66 -10.78 -16.69
C ASN A 78 -16.60 -11.52 -15.74
N LEU A 79 -16.17 -11.71 -14.49
CA LEU A 79 -16.98 -12.35 -13.45
C LEU A 79 -18.10 -11.45 -12.92
N SER A 80 -17.93 -10.11 -12.95
CA SER A 80 -19.03 -9.20 -12.63
C SER A 80 -20.13 -9.20 -13.67
N LEU A 81 -19.79 -9.39 -14.95
CA LEU A 81 -20.76 -9.49 -16.07
C LEU A 81 -21.49 -10.83 -16.10
N LYS A 82 -20.84 -11.91 -15.66
CA LYS A 82 -21.37 -13.26 -15.74
C LYS A 82 -22.55 -13.47 -14.79
N SER A 83 -23.60 -14.17 -15.26
CA SER A 83 -24.74 -14.52 -14.38
C SER A 83 -24.32 -15.50 -13.30
N PRO A 84 -24.76 -15.34 -12.04
CA PRO A 84 -24.44 -16.27 -10.95
C PRO A 84 -24.80 -17.74 -11.26
N THR A 85 -25.89 -17.97 -11.98
CA THR A 85 -26.33 -19.32 -12.37
C THR A 85 -25.38 -20.01 -13.34
N SER A 86 -24.50 -19.25 -14.04
CA SER A 86 -23.53 -19.77 -15.00
C SER A 86 -22.09 -19.82 -14.45
N LEU A 87 -21.86 -19.43 -13.18
CA LEU A 87 -20.58 -19.50 -12.54
C LEU A 87 -20.19 -20.95 -12.21
N ASN A 88 -19.01 -21.38 -12.61
CA ASN A 88 -18.42 -22.63 -12.16
C ASN A 88 -17.82 -22.48 -10.74
N GLU A 89 -17.33 -23.59 -10.14
CA GLU A 89 -16.81 -23.59 -8.78
C GLU A 89 -15.56 -22.72 -8.61
N GLU A 90 -14.63 -22.76 -9.54
CA GLU A 90 -13.39 -21.93 -9.48
C GLU A 90 -13.72 -20.43 -9.60
N GLU A 91 -14.67 -20.07 -10.43
CA GLU A 91 -15.15 -18.69 -10.57
C GLU A 91 -15.86 -18.20 -9.29
N LYS A 92 -16.64 -19.07 -8.64
CA LYS A 92 -17.24 -18.78 -7.34
C LYS A 92 -16.17 -18.60 -6.26
N ILE A 93 -15.14 -19.44 -6.25
CA ILE A 93 -13.97 -19.28 -5.35
C ILE A 93 -13.29 -17.93 -5.59
N PHE A 94 -13.05 -17.58 -6.86
CA PHE A 94 -12.43 -16.29 -7.21
C PHE A 94 -13.24 -15.11 -6.68
N ILE A 95 -14.56 -15.10 -6.89
CA ILE A 95 -15.46 -14.05 -6.40
C ILE A 95 -15.40 -13.96 -4.86
N LEU A 96 -15.51 -15.08 -4.16
CA LEU A 96 -15.48 -15.11 -2.70
C LEU A 96 -14.12 -14.67 -2.14
N LYS A 97 -13.02 -14.95 -2.83
CA LYS A 97 -11.69 -14.52 -2.44
C LYS A 97 -11.51 -13.00 -2.65
N ASN A 98 -11.98 -12.45 -3.75
CA ASN A 98 -11.55 -11.15 -4.23
C ASN A 98 -12.61 -10.04 -4.14
N PHE A 99 -13.92 -10.34 -4.15
CA PHE A 99 -14.98 -9.32 -4.17
C PHE A 99 -15.32 -8.75 -2.80
N PHE A 100 -14.46 -8.98 -1.82
CA PHE A 100 -14.45 -8.30 -0.52
C PHE A 100 -13.21 -7.41 -0.35
N ASN A 101 -12.43 -7.18 -1.39
CA ASN A 101 -11.25 -6.31 -1.36
C ASN A 101 -11.67 -4.83 -1.36
N VAL A 102 -12.21 -4.39 -0.23
CA VAL A 102 -12.62 -3.02 0.09
C VAL A 102 -12.44 -2.79 1.59
N ASN A 103 -12.45 -1.53 2.01
CA ASN A 103 -12.30 -1.20 3.43
C ASN A 103 -13.45 -1.81 4.28
N LEU A 104 -13.10 -2.68 5.22
CA LEU A 104 -14.06 -3.41 6.05
C LEU A 104 -14.97 -2.47 6.86
N ASP A 105 -14.36 -1.48 7.56
CA ASP A 105 -15.10 -0.61 8.49
C ASP A 105 -15.86 0.50 7.77
N LYS A 106 -15.28 1.04 6.70
CA LYS A 106 -15.86 2.17 5.96
C LYS A 106 -16.87 1.76 4.89
N VAL A 107 -16.78 0.51 4.39
CA VAL A 107 -17.60 0.00 3.29
C VAL A 107 -18.43 -1.21 3.70
N ILE A 108 -17.79 -2.34 4.05
CA ILE A 108 -18.50 -3.59 4.32
C ILE A 108 -19.45 -3.45 5.51
N LYS A 109 -18.95 -3.00 6.67
CA LYS A 109 -19.77 -2.86 7.89
C LYS A 109 -20.88 -1.82 7.79
N LYS A 110 -20.78 -0.88 6.84
CA LYS A 110 -21.84 0.12 6.61
C LYS A 110 -23.01 -0.39 5.77
N ASN A 111 -22.84 -1.49 5.03
CA ASN A 111 -23.91 -2.12 4.27
C ASN A 111 -24.28 -3.45 4.95
N PRO A 112 -25.52 -3.59 5.50
CA PRO A 112 -25.93 -4.80 6.22
C PRO A 112 -25.79 -6.07 5.40
N ARG A 113 -26.16 -6.02 4.10
CA ARG A 113 -26.09 -7.18 3.22
C ARG A 113 -24.64 -7.57 2.89
N TYR A 114 -23.76 -6.59 2.65
CA TYR A 114 -22.34 -6.84 2.40
C TYR A 114 -21.68 -7.46 3.64
N SER A 115 -22.02 -6.93 4.81
CA SER A 115 -21.59 -7.47 6.10
C SER A 115 -22.03 -8.92 6.31
N GLU A 116 -23.32 -9.22 6.05
CA GLU A 116 -23.86 -10.57 6.12
C GLU A 116 -23.09 -11.54 5.21
N LEU A 117 -22.87 -11.16 3.94
CA LEU A 117 -22.13 -11.97 2.98
C LEU A 117 -20.66 -12.17 3.40
N PHE A 118 -20.03 -11.14 3.97
CA PHE A 118 -18.67 -11.23 4.48
C PHE A 118 -18.56 -12.21 5.65
N PHE A 119 -19.45 -12.13 6.63
CA PHE A 119 -19.48 -13.07 7.76
C PHE A 119 -19.84 -14.48 7.32
N LYS A 120 -20.73 -14.63 6.34
CA LYS A 120 -21.09 -15.93 5.74
C LYS A 120 -19.88 -16.59 5.05
N ARG A 121 -19.02 -15.80 4.41
CA ARG A 121 -17.73 -16.26 3.85
C ARG A 121 -16.73 -16.62 4.95
N GLY A 122 -16.68 -15.86 6.03
CA GLY A 122 -15.65 -15.88 7.06
C GLY A 122 -14.46 -14.97 6.77
N TYR A 123 -13.69 -14.63 7.79
CA TYR A 123 -12.52 -13.73 7.68
C TYR A 123 -11.35 -14.38 6.93
N SER A 124 -11.06 -15.65 7.17
CA SER A 124 -10.07 -16.41 6.42
C SER A 124 -10.76 -17.30 5.39
N PHE A 125 -10.32 -17.17 4.14
CA PHE A 125 -10.86 -17.95 3.03
C PHE A 125 -9.71 -18.75 2.41
N ASP A 126 -9.63 -20.05 2.76
CA ASP A 126 -8.66 -21.00 2.22
C ASP A 126 -9.35 -22.02 1.28
N ARG A 127 -8.54 -22.75 0.52
CA ARG A 127 -9.03 -23.68 -0.50
C ARG A 127 -9.80 -24.87 0.10
N GLU A 128 -9.47 -25.33 1.30
CA GLU A 128 -10.15 -26.48 1.92
C GLU A 128 -11.55 -26.11 2.40
N LYS A 129 -11.73 -24.87 2.88
CA LYS A 129 -13.02 -24.35 3.35
C LYS A 129 -13.91 -23.85 2.21
N SER A 130 -13.30 -23.45 1.09
CA SER A 130 -14.01 -22.82 -0.04
C SER A 130 -15.19 -23.63 -0.56
N TYR A 131 -15.06 -24.95 -0.67
CA TYR A 131 -16.16 -25.83 -1.15
C TYR A 131 -17.36 -25.87 -0.22
N LYS A 132 -17.16 -25.77 1.10
CA LYS A 132 -18.27 -25.70 2.07
C LYS A 132 -18.98 -24.34 2.00
N VAL A 133 -18.19 -23.28 1.90
CA VAL A 133 -18.69 -21.90 1.80
C VAL A 133 -19.48 -21.70 0.51
N ILE A 134 -18.99 -22.16 -0.65
CA ILE A 134 -19.71 -22.08 -1.93
C ILE A 134 -21.11 -22.70 -1.83
N LYS A 135 -21.24 -23.87 -1.20
CA LYS A 135 -22.54 -24.54 -1.03
C LYS A 135 -23.52 -23.76 -0.16
N SER A 136 -23.03 -22.88 0.70
CA SER A 136 -23.89 -22.04 1.53
C SER A 136 -24.38 -20.78 0.79
N PHE A 137 -23.70 -20.35 -0.28
CA PHE A 137 -24.06 -19.16 -1.05
C PHE A 137 -25.08 -19.51 -2.13
N SER A 138 -26.20 -18.79 -2.16
CA SER A 138 -27.19 -18.85 -3.22
C SER A 138 -26.77 -18.02 -4.43
N ASP A 139 -27.42 -18.20 -5.58
CA ASP A 139 -27.19 -17.35 -6.76
C ASP A 139 -27.51 -15.88 -6.46
N GLN A 140 -28.47 -15.58 -5.58
CA GLN A 140 -28.77 -14.21 -5.15
C GLN A 140 -27.63 -13.64 -4.30
N ASP A 141 -26.97 -14.45 -3.47
CA ASP A 141 -25.81 -14.00 -2.69
C ASP A 141 -24.64 -13.58 -3.60
N PHE A 142 -24.37 -14.37 -4.66
CA PHE A 142 -23.36 -14.02 -5.65
C PHE A 142 -23.73 -12.77 -6.44
N LEU A 143 -25.01 -12.63 -6.84
CA LEU A 143 -25.48 -11.44 -7.54
C LEU A 143 -25.34 -10.18 -6.67
N ASP A 144 -25.76 -10.27 -5.42
CA ASP A 144 -25.60 -9.17 -4.47
C ASP A 144 -24.14 -8.82 -4.26
N LEU A 145 -23.26 -9.81 -4.12
CA LEU A 145 -21.81 -9.62 -3.95
C LEU A 145 -21.17 -8.95 -5.19
N GLN A 146 -21.54 -9.39 -6.40
CA GLN A 146 -21.10 -8.77 -7.65
C GLN A 146 -21.49 -7.29 -7.70
N VAL A 147 -22.72 -6.94 -7.33
CA VAL A 147 -23.20 -5.55 -7.34
C VAL A 147 -22.54 -4.74 -6.23
N LEU A 148 -22.50 -5.24 -5.00
CA LEU A 148 -21.95 -4.52 -3.85
C LEU A 148 -20.47 -4.22 -4.00
N PHE A 149 -19.68 -5.18 -4.51
CA PHE A 149 -18.27 -4.93 -4.82
C PHE A 149 -18.12 -3.80 -5.84
N ASN A 150 -18.79 -3.88 -6.98
CA ASN A 150 -18.67 -2.86 -8.02
C ASN A 150 -19.24 -1.51 -7.56
N LEU A 151 -20.33 -1.49 -6.80
CA LEU A 151 -20.93 -0.25 -6.28
C LEU A 151 -20.00 0.46 -5.28
N SER A 152 -19.23 -0.29 -4.48
CA SER A 152 -18.28 0.25 -3.51
C SER A 152 -17.09 0.97 -4.18
N TRP A 153 -16.86 0.74 -5.45
CA TRP A 153 -15.85 1.39 -6.27
C TRP A 153 -16.40 2.50 -7.17
N VAL A 154 -17.60 2.99 -6.89
CA VAL A 154 -18.14 4.18 -7.54
C VAL A 154 -17.77 5.43 -6.73
N SER A 155 -17.39 6.50 -7.42
CA SER A 155 -17.13 7.81 -6.82
C SER A 155 -18.29 8.26 -5.94
N GLU A 156 -18.00 8.73 -4.72
CA GLU A 156 -19.04 9.25 -3.80
C GLU A 156 -19.79 10.44 -4.41
N ILE A 157 -19.14 11.24 -5.25
CA ILE A 157 -19.80 12.33 -5.98
C ILE A 157 -20.82 11.76 -6.97
N ALA A 158 -20.41 10.77 -7.77
CA ALA A 158 -21.33 10.11 -8.71
C ALA A 158 -22.51 9.43 -7.98
N LEU A 159 -22.27 8.81 -6.82
CA LEU A 159 -23.33 8.25 -5.98
C LEU A 159 -24.32 9.30 -5.45
N ARG A 160 -23.86 10.54 -5.25
CA ARG A 160 -24.72 11.66 -4.80
C ARG A 160 -25.47 12.32 -5.96
N GLU A 161 -24.90 12.38 -7.15
CA GLU A 161 -25.42 13.12 -8.30
C GLU A 161 -26.28 12.26 -9.24
N ASP A 162 -25.92 10.99 -9.47
CA ASP A 162 -26.66 10.08 -10.35
C ASP A 162 -27.80 9.37 -9.60
N GLU A 163 -29.04 9.54 -10.07
CA GLU A 163 -30.23 9.01 -9.41
C GLU A 163 -30.25 7.47 -9.42
N GLU A 164 -29.82 6.82 -10.51
CA GLU A 164 -29.78 5.35 -10.60
C GLU A 164 -28.74 4.76 -9.64
N LEU A 165 -27.54 5.36 -9.56
CA LEU A 165 -26.51 4.92 -8.65
C LEU A 165 -26.92 5.11 -7.18
N ARG A 166 -27.57 6.23 -6.85
CA ARG A 166 -28.13 6.48 -5.53
C ARG A 166 -29.17 5.45 -5.18
N ARG A 167 -30.12 5.17 -6.10
CA ARG A 167 -31.15 4.14 -5.89
C ARG A 167 -30.56 2.75 -5.62
N LEU A 168 -29.50 2.37 -6.32
CA LEU A 168 -28.80 1.12 -6.08
C LEU A 168 -28.13 1.10 -4.71
N LYS A 169 -27.48 2.19 -4.31
CA LYS A 169 -26.86 2.33 -2.98
C LYS A 169 -27.91 2.20 -1.87
N ASP A 170 -29.05 2.88 -2.01
CA ASP A 170 -30.13 2.89 -1.01
C ASP A 170 -30.86 1.53 -0.94
N LYS A 171 -30.99 0.82 -2.07
CA LYS A 171 -31.56 -0.52 -2.13
C LYS A 171 -30.75 -1.54 -1.33
N GLY A 172 -29.44 -1.56 -1.49
CA GLY A 172 -28.47 -2.29 -0.67
C GLY A 172 -28.47 -3.81 -0.77
N GLU A 173 -29.52 -4.47 -1.27
CA GLU A 173 -29.66 -5.93 -1.36
C GLU A 173 -30.63 -6.38 -2.44
N ARG A 174 -30.69 -7.71 -2.72
CA ARG A 174 -31.66 -8.33 -3.64
C ARG A 174 -31.66 -7.68 -5.02
N PHE A 175 -30.46 -7.46 -5.53
CA PHE A 175 -30.29 -6.88 -6.86
C PHE A 175 -30.76 -7.83 -7.95
N THR A 176 -31.08 -7.23 -9.10
CA THR A 176 -31.44 -7.94 -10.31
C THR A 176 -30.28 -7.91 -11.34
N GLU A 177 -30.25 -8.83 -12.28
CA GLU A 177 -29.29 -8.83 -13.39
C GLU A 177 -29.33 -7.50 -14.17
N ARG A 178 -30.50 -6.92 -14.36
CA ARG A 178 -30.66 -5.63 -15.05
C ARG A 178 -29.98 -4.51 -14.26
N GLU A 179 -30.12 -4.46 -12.93
CA GLU A 179 -29.48 -3.47 -12.08
C GLU A 179 -27.97 -3.62 -12.10
N LYS A 180 -27.45 -4.86 -12.06
CA LYS A 180 -26.03 -5.15 -12.22
C LYS A 180 -25.47 -4.60 -13.54
N LEU A 181 -26.12 -4.90 -14.66
CA LEU A 181 -25.71 -4.41 -15.98
C LEU A 181 -25.81 -2.88 -16.09
N THR A 182 -26.80 -2.25 -15.46
CA THR A 182 -26.92 -0.79 -15.39
C THR A 182 -25.73 -0.19 -14.64
N LEU A 183 -25.36 -0.74 -13.47
CA LEU A 183 -24.19 -0.31 -12.70
C LEU A 183 -22.90 -0.38 -13.53
N LEU A 184 -22.65 -1.53 -14.18
CA LEU A 184 -21.44 -1.71 -14.99
C LEU A 184 -21.37 -0.76 -16.20
N LYS A 185 -22.50 -0.45 -16.84
CA LYS A 185 -22.57 0.60 -17.87
C LYS A 185 -22.29 2.00 -17.34
N LYS A 186 -22.77 2.31 -16.13
CA LYS A 186 -22.45 3.60 -15.47
C LYS A 186 -20.95 3.70 -15.18
N GLN A 187 -20.31 2.62 -14.71
CA GLN A 187 -18.87 2.58 -14.52
C GLN A 187 -18.09 2.85 -15.82
N GLU A 188 -18.51 2.25 -16.96
CA GLU A 188 -17.91 2.54 -18.25
C GLU A 188 -18.03 4.04 -18.63
N SER A 189 -19.16 4.65 -18.34
CA SER A 189 -19.36 6.08 -18.58
C SER A 189 -18.48 6.94 -17.71
N LEU A 190 -18.38 6.63 -16.42
CA LEU A 190 -17.53 7.35 -15.45
C LEU A 190 -16.04 7.29 -15.84
N MET A 191 -15.53 6.16 -16.34
CA MET A 191 -14.15 6.07 -16.83
C MET A 191 -13.88 7.06 -17.96
N LYS A 192 -14.76 7.13 -18.96
CA LYS A 192 -14.64 8.06 -20.08
C LYS A 192 -14.77 9.51 -19.64
N GLU A 193 -15.74 9.80 -18.79
CA GLU A 193 -15.98 11.13 -18.21
C GLU A 193 -14.74 11.63 -17.47
N SER A 194 -14.11 10.79 -16.65
CA SER A 194 -12.90 11.16 -15.90
C SER A 194 -11.79 11.67 -16.80
N MET A 195 -11.49 10.95 -17.87
CA MET A 195 -10.42 11.34 -18.81
C MET A 195 -10.77 12.61 -19.60
N LEU A 196 -12.03 12.78 -20.00
CA LEU A 196 -12.49 14.01 -20.65
C LEU A 196 -12.39 15.21 -19.73
N MET A 197 -12.77 15.06 -18.46
CA MET A 197 -12.69 16.13 -17.46
C MET A 197 -11.25 16.60 -17.25
N PHE A 198 -10.26 15.72 -17.13
CA PHE A 198 -8.86 16.15 -17.03
C PHE A 198 -8.39 16.96 -18.25
N LYS A 199 -8.80 16.58 -19.45
CA LYS A 199 -8.51 17.37 -20.66
C LYS A 199 -9.17 18.75 -20.62
N GLU A 200 -10.44 18.82 -20.23
CA GLU A 200 -11.19 20.09 -20.12
C GLU A 200 -10.60 20.99 -19.03
N LEU A 201 -10.26 20.44 -17.86
CA LEU A 201 -9.63 21.18 -16.77
C LEU A 201 -8.27 21.77 -17.20
N TYR A 202 -7.47 21.01 -17.97
CA TYR A 202 -6.22 21.51 -18.53
C TYR A 202 -6.47 22.65 -19.55
N ARG A 203 -7.37 22.46 -20.51
CA ARG A 203 -7.73 23.48 -21.51
C ARG A 203 -8.26 24.77 -20.88
N ASN A 204 -8.95 24.65 -19.73
CA ASN A 204 -9.48 25.77 -18.95
C ASN A 204 -8.46 26.35 -17.94
N GLU A 205 -7.20 25.97 -18.03
CA GLU A 205 -6.10 26.43 -17.16
C GLU A 205 -6.37 26.25 -15.64
N LYS A 206 -7.18 25.24 -15.30
CA LYS A 206 -7.47 24.87 -13.91
C LYS A 206 -6.41 23.91 -13.35
N ILE A 207 -5.78 23.14 -14.22
CA ILE A 207 -4.75 22.19 -13.81
C ILE A 207 -3.49 22.32 -14.65
N GLU A 208 -2.38 22.00 -14.02
CA GLU A 208 -1.13 21.62 -14.69
C GLU A 208 -1.03 20.11 -14.73
N ILE A 209 -0.51 19.59 -15.85
CA ILE A 209 -0.21 18.16 -15.99
C ILE A 209 1.31 17.99 -15.97
N SER A 210 1.78 17.17 -15.07
CA SER A 210 3.16 16.69 -14.97
C SER A 210 3.22 15.17 -15.17
N THR A 211 4.42 14.60 -15.26
CA THR A 211 4.59 13.17 -15.49
C THR A 211 5.74 12.58 -14.68
N SER A 212 5.91 11.28 -14.78
CA SER A 212 7.04 10.48 -14.29
C SER A 212 7.64 9.70 -15.46
N PRO A 213 8.78 9.00 -15.31
CA PRO A 213 9.23 8.02 -16.30
C PRO A 213 8.17 6.94 -16.52
N TYR A 214 8.20 6.28 -17.68
CA TYR A 214 7.12 5.44 -18.23
C TYR A 214 6.51 4.44 -17.23
N SER A 215 7.35 3.65 -16.56
CA SER A 215 6.95 2.60 -15.61
C SER A 215 7.35 2.91 -14.16
N HIS A 216 7.54 4.20 -13.84
CA HIS A 216 7.84 4.64 -12.48
C HIS A 216 9.10 4.02 -11.82
N PRO A 217 10.25 3.90 -12.50
CA PRO A 217 11.47 3.34 -11.91
C PRO A 217 12.18 4.33 -10.96
N ILE A 218 12.91 3.82 -9.98
CA ILE A 218 13.82 4.65 -9.17
C ILE A 218 14.98 5.14 -10.06
N MET A 219 14.86 6.37 -10.55
CA MET A 219 15.77 6.93 -11.57
C MET A 219 17.25 6.76 -11.25
N PRO A 220 17.74 7.10 -10.03
CA PRO A 220 19.14 6.88 -9.66
C PRO A 220 19.58 5.42 -9.77
N LEU A 221 18.72 4.47 -9.38
CA LEU A 221 19.06 3.04 -9.39
C LEU A 221 19.07 2.44 -10.80
N ILE A 222 18.26 2.96 -11.73
CA ILE A 222 18.36 2.58 -13.16
C ILE A 222 19.66 3.09 -13.78
N ILE A 223 20.08 4.30 -13.41
CA ILE A 223 21.38 4.83 -13.87
C ILE A 223 22.51 3.94 -13.36
N ASN A 224 22.55 3.69 -12.06
CA ASN A 224 23.50 2.76 -11.45
C ASN A 224 23.09 2.47 -10.00
N THR A 225 22.87 1.20 -9.65
CA THR A 225 22.52 0.79 -8.29
C THR A 225 23.57 1.17 -7.23
N ASP A 226 24.84 1.35 -7.62
CA ASP A 226 25.91 1.82 -6.71
C ASP A 226 25.72 3.26 -6.20
N ILE A 227 24.84 4.05 -6.83
CA ILE A 227 24.47 5.38 -6.33
C ILE A 227 23.89 5.31 -4.92
N ALA A 228 23.23 4.23 -4.56
CA ALA A 228 22.69 4.00 -3.22
C ALA A 228 23.74 4.08 -2.10
N LYS A 229 25.01 3.78 -2.38
CA LYS A 229 26.13 3.90 -1.41
C LYS A 229 26.28 5.30 -0.81
N ARG A 230 25.72 6.32 -1.46
CA ARG A 230 25.82 7.71 -0.97
C ARG A 230 24.81 8.03 0.14
N CYS A 231 23.71 7.31 0.18
CA CYS A 231 22.63 7.60 1.13
C CYS A 231 22.35 6.44 2.13
N GLN A 232 23.00 5.28 1.96
CA GLN A 232 22.83 4.13 2.85
C GLN A 232 24.08 3.25 2.88
N ASN A 233 24.21 2.47 3.95
CA ASN A 233 25.29 1.49 4.15
C ASN A 233 24.69 0.09 4.29
N THR A 234 24.12 -0.43 3.19
CA THR A 234 23.55 -1.78 3.10
C THR A 234 24.27 -2.58 2.02
N PRO A 235 24.27 -3.91 2.09
CA PRO A 235 24.76 -4.74 0.99
C PRO A 235 24.02 -4.42 -0.31
N LEU A 236 24.74 -4.27 -1.42
CA LEU A 236 24.16 -3.99 -2.73
C LEU A 236 24.40 -5.14 -3.70
N PRO A 237 23.59 -5.28 -4.78
CA PRO A 237 23.81 -6.27 -5.81
C PRO A 237 25.18 -6.14 -6.45
N SER A 238 25.86 -7.25 -6.67
CA SER A 238 27.14 -7.30 -7.37
C SER A 238 27.09 -8.36 -8.47
N PRO A 239 27.44 -8.01 -9.74
CA PRO A 239 27.74 -6.69 -10.24
C PRO A 239 26.51 -5.75 -10.22
N PRO A 240 26.72 -4.40 -10.21
CA PRO A 240 25.63 -3.43 -10.18
C PRO A 240 24.75 -3.53 -11.45
N PHE A 241 23.48 -3.16 -11.32
CA PHE A 241 22.62 -2.84 -12.46
C PHE A 241 22.92 -1.42 -12.92
N SER A 242 23.05 -1.21 -14.24
CA SER A 242 23.26 0.11 -14.82
C SER A 242 22.73 0.14 -16.25
N ARG A 243 21.65 0.91 -16.50
CA ARG A 243 20.99 1.07 -17.80
C ARG A 243 20.46 2.50 -17.99
N PRO A 244 21.34 3.52 -18.06
CA PRO A 244 20.93 4.90 -18.24
C PRO A 244 20.16 5.15 -19.55
N GLU A 245 20.38 4.31 -20.56
CA GLU A 245 19.64 4.33 -21.82
C GLU A 245 18.17 4.00 -21.65
N ASP A 246 17.81 3.09 -20.73
CA ASP A 246 16.42 2.73 -20.45
C ASP A 246 15.71 3.89 -19.76
N LEU A 247 16.35 4.55 -18.80
CA LEU A 247 15.81 5.77 -18.18
C LEU A 247 15.52 6.85 -19.22
N ASN A 248 16.46 7.08 -20.16
CA ASN A 248 16.27 8.07 -21.23
C ASN A 248 15.05 7.73 -22.11
N LEU A 249 14.87 6.46 -22.45
CA LEU A 249 13.73 6.01 -23.24
C LEU A 249 12.41 6.14 -22.45
N GLN A 250 12.40 5.75 -21.18
CA GLN A 250 11.23 5.86 -20.33
C GLN A 250 10.77 7.31 -20.13
N LEU A 251 11.69 8.24 -19.94
CA LEU A 251 11.37 9.67 -19.84
C LEU A 251 10.82 10.22 -21.17
N LYS A 252 11.48 9.93 -22.28
CA LYS A 252 11.08 10.41 -23.61
C LYS A 252 9.71 9.88 -24.03
N GLU A 253 9.52 8.55 -23.95
CA GLU A 253 8.29 7.92 -24.39
C GLU A 253 7.13 8.24 -23.42
N GLY A 254 7.42 8.31 -22.12
CA GLY A 254 6.44 8.68 -21.12
C GLY A 254 5.92 10.10 -21.31
N LYS A 255 6.82 11.06 -21.42
CA LYS A 255 6.43 12.46 -21.69
C LYS A 255 5.59 12.59 -22.94
N LYS A 256 6.02 11.95 -24.04
CA LYS A 256 5.29 11.95 -25.31
C LYS A 256 3.87 11.41 -25.14
N LEU A 257 3.70 10.27 -24.47
CA LEU A 257 2.38 9.68 -24.26
C LEU A 257 1.44 10.61 -23.49
N ILE A 258 1.93 11.26 -22.44
CA ILE A 258 1.13 12.18 -21.64
C ILE A 258 0.76 13.44 -22.44
N GLU A 259 1.73 14.03 -23.17
CA GLU A 259 1.48 15.20 -24.01
C GLU A 259 0.44 14.91 -25.12
N GLU A 260 0.56 13.77 -25.78
CA GLU A 260 -0.41 13.35 -26.82
C GLU A 260 -1.78 13.02 -26.23
N THR A 261 -1.81 12.35 -25.06
CA THR A 261 -3.08 11.95 -24.42
C THR A 261 -3.89 13.15 -23.96
N PHE A 262 -3.27 14.08 -23.26
CA PHE A 262 -3.98 15.24 -22.69
C PHE A 262 -3.95 16.47 -23.57
N GLU A 263 -3.28 16.42 -24.73
CA GLU A 263 -3.03 17.57 -25.59
C GLU A 263 -2.35 18.71 -24.81
N ALA A 264 -1.44 18.32 -23.91
CA ALA A 264 -0.83 19.18 -22.92
C ALA A 264 0.67 19.38 -23.18
N LYS A 265 1.21 20.48 -22.68
CA LYS A 265 2.66 20.69 -22.59
C LYS A 265 3.12 20.29 -21.19
N VAL A 266 3.94 19.26 -21.11
CA VAL A 266 4.47 18.76 -19.83
C VAL A 266 5.78 19.47 -19.51
N SER A 267 5.80 20.24 -18.42
CA SER A 267 6.98 20.97 -17.94
C SER A 267 7.55 20.41 -16.64
N GLY A 268 6.77 19.65 -15.89
CA GLY A 268 7.12 19.11 -14.58
C GLY A 268 7.38 17.61 -14.57
N LEU A 269 8.29 17.21 -13.72
CA LEU A 269 8.62 15.80 -13.45
C LEU A 269 8.44 15.50 -11.96
N TRP A 270 7.72 14.43 -11.65
CA TRP A 270 7.83 13.77 -10.37
C TRP A 270 8.77 12.57 -10.53
N PRO A 271 10.04 12.67 -10.03
CA PRO A 271 10.88 11.49 -9.92
C PRO A 271 10.17 10.45 -9.05
N PRO A 272 10.05 9.20 -9.52
CA PRO A 272 9.40 8.15 -8.74
C PRO A 272 9.91 8.10 -7.31
N GLU A 273 8.97 8.06 -6.35
CA GLU A 273 9.25 8.06 -4.91
C GLU A 273 10.02 9.30 -4.41
N GLY A 274 9.96 10.40 -5.16
CA GLY A 274 10.80 11.56 -4.88
C GLY A 274 12.30 11.24 -4.92
N ALA A 275 12.70 10.14 -5.56
CA ALA A 275 14.06 9.63 -5.57
C ALA A 275 14.96 10.41 -6.52
N VAL A 276 15.98 11.05 -5.97
CA VAL A 276 16.86 11.96 -6.69
C VAL A 276 18.36 11.70 -6.42
N SER A 277 19.17 12.11 -7.36
CA SER A 277 20.63 12.26 -7.26
C SER A 277 21.08 13.24 -8.33
N GLU A 278 22.33 13.69 -8.29
CA GLU A 278 22.86 14.62 -9.31
C GLU A 278 22.85 14.02 -10.72
N GLU A 279 23.01 12.71 -10.85
CA GLU A 279 23.06 11.98 -12.11
C GLU A 279 21.76 12.04 -12.91
N ILE A 280 20.62 12.33 -12.30
CA ILE A 280 19.34 12.45 -13.05
C ILE A 280 19.25 13.77 -13.84
N LEU A 281 19.99 14.80 -13.48
CA LEU A 281 19.87 16.14 -14.05
C LEU A 281 20.11 16.21 -15.57
N PRO A 282 21.12 15.53 -16.14
CA PRO A 282 21.33 15.51 -17.59
C PRO A 282 20.10 14.97 -18.34
N PHE A 283 19.40 13.97 -17.80
CA PHE A 283 18.21 13.37 -18.41
C PHE A 283 17.01 14.32 -18.33
N ILE A 284 16.81 14.96 -17.18
CA ILE A 284 15.75 15.97 -16.97
C ILE A 284 15.90 17.13 -17.95
N LYS A 285 17.12 17.65 -18.09
CA LYS A 285 17.44 18.75 -19.02
C LYS A 285 17.25 18.34 -20.48
N LYS A 286 17.72 17.14 -20.86
CA LYS A 286 17.65 16.62 -22.21
C LYS A 286 16.20 16.51 -22.68
N GLU A 287 15.29 16.05 -21.82
CA GLU A 287 13.86 15.92 -22.14
C GLU A 287 13.08 17.24 -21.94
N GLY A 288 13.78 18.32 -21.56
CA GLY A 288 13.23 19.68 -21.52
C GLY A 288 12.28 19.96 -20.37
N PHE A 289 12.34 19.19 -19.29
CA PHE A 289 11.60 19.50 -18.06
C PHE A 289 12.13 20.80 -17.44
N LYS A 290 11.22 21.60 -16.87
CA LYS A 290 11.54 22.89 -16.27
C LYS A 290 11.63 22.83 -14.76
N TRP A 291 10.97 21.86 -14.16
CA TRP A 291 11.01 21.60 -12.72
C TRP A 291 10.87 20.09 -12.42
N PHE A 292 11.38 19.72 -11.27
CA PHE A 292 11.09 18.44 -10.63
C PHE A 292 10.85 18.63 -9.14
N ALA A 293 10.21 17.63 -8.49
CA ALA A 293 9.89 17.70 -7.08
C ALA A 293 10.56 16.56 -6.29
N THR A 294 10.86 16.80 -5.02
CA THR A 294 11.30 15.80 -4.06
C THR A 294 10.85 16.19 -2.64
N ASP A 295 11.31 15.52 -1.59
CA ASP A 295 10.91 15.78 -0.21
C ASP A 295 11.84 16.76 0.52
N GLU A 296 11.32 17.44 1.56
CA GLU A 296 12.08 18.39 2.38
C GLU A 296 13.31 17.75 3.04
N ILE A 297 13.28 16.43 3.29
CA ILE A 297 14.45 15.71 3.85
C ILE A 297 15.66 15.80 2.92
N ILE A 298 15.42 15.82 1.61
CA ILE A 298 16.49 15.99 0.61
C ILE A 298 17.03 17.41 0.65
N LEU A 299 16.18 18.44 0.82
CA LEU A 299 16.64 19.81 1.02
C LEU A 299 17.55 19.93 2.24
N TYR A 300 17.13 19.36 3.38
CA TYR A 300 17.91 19.40 4.61
C TYR A 300 19.26 18.68 4.51
N LYS A 301 19.33 17.62 3.68
CA LYS A 301 20.59 16.93 3.37
C LYS A 301 21.45 17.68 2.36
N SER A 302 20.85 18.47 1.47
CA SER A 302 21.55 19.22 0.41
C SER A 302 22.14 20.54 0.89
N LYS A 303 21.46 21.20 1.83
CA LYS A 303 21.79 22.54 2.31
C LYS A 303 21.55 22.65 3.81
N LYS A 304 22.42 23.34 4.53
CA LYS A 304 22.19 23.66 5.94
C LYS A 304 21.01 24.63 6.08
N ILE A 305 19.87 24.12 6.43
CA ILE A 305 18.66 24.89 6.72
C ILE A 305 18.69 25.32 8.20
N THR A 306 18.52 26.60 8.44
CA THR A 306 18.52 27.17 9.80
C THR A 306 17.14 27.56 10.28
N LYS A 307 16.22 27.81 9.36
CA LYS A 307 14.84 28.23 9.63
C LYS A 307 13.89 27.49 8.70
N ARG A 308 12.78 26.94 9.23
CA ARG A 308 11.80 26.19 8.44
C ARG A 308 11.22 27.00 7.26
N ARG A 309 11.17 28.33 7.35
CA ARG A 309 10.70 29.19 6.26
C ARG A 309 11.52 29.09 4.97
N GLU A 310 12.77 28.60 5.08
CA GLU A 310 13.61 28.34 3.90
C GLU A 310 13.04 27.19 3.02
N LEU A 311 12.21 26.31 3.57
CA LEU A 311 11.45 25.31 2.82
C LEU A 311 10.44 25.96 1.86
N TYR A 312 9.88 27.10 2.23
CA TYR A 312 8.75 27.72 1.53
C TYR A 312 9.19 28.61 0.38
N LYS A 313 10.18 28.14 -0.39
CA LYS A 313 10.69 28.78 -1.60
C LYS A 313 10.96 27.73 -2.67
N PRO A 314 10.81 28.04 -3.96
CA PRO A 314 11.37 27.20 -5.01
C PRO A 314 12.89 27.32 -5.03
N TYR A 315 13.57 26.26 -5.43
CA TYR A 315 15.02 26.25 -5.59
C TYR A 315 15.39 26.03 -7.04
N LYS A 316 16.60 26.41 -7.41
CA LYS A 316 17.12 26.25 -8.77
C LYS A 316 18.45 25.52 -8.74
N LEU A 317 18.53 24.40 -9.45
CA LEU A 317 19.73 23.60 -9.62
C LEU A 317 20.21 23.71 -11.07
N GLY A 318 21.10 24.68 -11.31
CA GLY A 318 21.47 25.10 -12.66
C GLY A 318 20.28 25.73 -13.40
N GLU A 319 19.76 25.07 -14.45
CA GLU A 319 18.66 25.61 -15.27
C GLU A 319 17.27 25.03 -14.88
N VAL A 320 17.22 24.06 -13.98
CA VAL A 320 15.99 23.34 -13.61
C VAL A 320 15.57 23.76 -12.20
N ASN A 321 14.29 24.04 -12.01
CA ASN A 321 13.76 24.33 -10.68
C ASN A 321 13.52 23.02 -9.91
N VAL A 322 13.72 23.11 -8.61
CA VAL A 322 13.44 22.01 -7.66
C VAL A 322 12.43 22.52 -6.64
N VAL A 323 11.37 21.79 -6.41
CA VAL A 323 10.40 22.09 -5.38
C VAL A 323 10.41 20.97 -4.33
N PHE A 324 10.24 21.36 -3.08
CA PHE A 324 10.32 20.43 -1.97
C PHE A 324 8.96 20.30 -1.29
N ARG A 325 8.53 19.05 -1.12
CA ARG A 325 7.31 18.67 -0.43
C ARG A 325 7.38 19.07 1.04
N ASP A 326 6.37 19.75 1.56
CA ASP A 326 6.17 19.84 3.01
C ASP A 326 5.72 18.45 3.51
N HIS A 327 6.63 17.76 4.16
CA HIS A 327 6.44 16.40 4.67
C HIS A 327 5.28 16.36 5.66
N THR A 328 5.29 17.27 6.62
CA THR A 328 4.30 17.29 7.70
C THR A 328 2.86 17.45 7.20
N LEU A 329 2.60 18.46 6.36
CA LEU A 329 1.25 18.71 5.86
C LEU A 329 0.76 17.62 4.90
N SER A 330 1.66 17.12 4.07
CA SER A 330 1.33 16.02 3.15
C SER A 330 0.99 14.74 3.91
N ASP A 331 1.78 14.37 4.93
CA ASP A 331 1.55 13.16 5.73
C ASP A 331 0.33 13.28 6.65
N LEU A 332 0.03 14.47 7.14
CA LEU A 332 -1.22 14.70 7.89
C LEU A 332 -2.45 14.38 7.00
N ILE A 333 -2.44 14.80 5.74
CA ILE A 333 -3.50 14.45 4.78
C ILE A 333 -3.47 12.95 4.48
N GLY A 334 -2.29 12.39 4.20
CA GLY A 334 -2.16 10.99 3.80
C GLY A 334 -2.58 9.99 4.88
N PHE A 335 -2.27 10.27 6.16
CA PHE A 335 -2.33 9.26 7.22
C PHE A 335 -3.11 9.67 8.47
N THR A 336 -3.09 10.95 8.87
CA THR A 336 -3.59 11.37 10.18
C THR A 336 -5.03 11.86 10.14
N TYR A 337 -5.37 12.76 9.23
CA TYR A 337 -6.68 13.41 9.19
C TYR A 337 -7.84 12.46 8.89
N SER A 338 -7.57 11.31 8.27
CA SER A 338 -8.58 10.27 8.03
C SER A 338 -9.21 9.71 9.32
N SER A 339 -8.49 9.79 10.45
CA SER A 339 -8.95 9.35 11.78
C SER A 339 -9.67 10.44 12.58
N MET A 340 -9.65 11.68 12.10
CA MET A 340 -10.25 12.85 12.76
C MET A 340 -11.65 13.15 12.21
N LYS A 341 -12.42 13.97 12.95
CA LYS A 341 -13.61 14.58 12.38
C LYS A 341 -13.20 15.59 11.31
N THR A 342 -13.95 15.67 10.23
CA THR A 342 -13.64 16.51 9.08
C THR A 342 -13.39 17.98 9.50
N GLU A 343 -14.24 18.52 10.36
CA GLU A 343 -14.14 19.91 10.83
C GLU A 343 -12.85 20.17 11.62
N ASP A 344 -12.46 19.23 12.47
CA ASP A 344 -11.24 19.32 13.29
C ASP A 344 -9.99 19.21 12.41
N ALA A 345 -9.99 18.30 11.44
CA ALA A 345 -8.90 18.13 10.47
C ALA A 345 -8.71 19.39 9.60
N VAL A 346 -9.81 19.97 9.08
CA VAL A 346 -9.78 21.22 8.30
C VAL A 346 -9.25 22.37 9.14
N LYS A 347 -9.73 22.50 10.39
CA LYS A 347 -9.28 23.55 11.32
C LYS A 347 -7.79 23.46 11.63
N ASP A 348 -7.26 22.23 11.89
CA ASP A 348 -5.83 22.02 12.14
C ASP A 348 -5.01 22.38 10.90
N PHE A 349 -5.41 21.88 9.72
CA PHE A 349 -4.75 22.19 8.46
C PHE A 349 -4.69 23.70 8.21
N MET A 350 -5.80 24.40 8.31
CA MET A 350 -5.87 25.86 8.10
C MET A 350 -5.06 26.64 9.14
N SER A 351 -5.02 26.17 10.39
CA SER A 351 -4.18 26.76 11.44
C SER A 351 -2.69 26.68 11.06
N ARG A 352 -2.24 25.57 10.54
CA ARG A 352 -0.85 25.39 10.07
C ARG A 352 -0.53 26.24 8.86
N VAL A 353 -1.45 26.32 7.89
CA VAL A 353 -1.29 27.20 6.71
C VAL A 353 -1.16 28.66 7.14
N ARG A 354 -2.00 29.13 8.05
CA ARG A 354 -1.95 30.50 8.61
C ARG A 354 -0.62 30.72 9.34
N TYR A 355 -0.19 29.77 10.15
CA TYR A 355 1.09 29.85 10.84
C TYR A 355 2.27 29.97 9.85
N ILE A 356 2.30 29.19 8.80
CA ILE A 356 3.33 29.28 7.75
C ILE A 356 3.30 30.69 7.12
N ARG A 357 2.14 31.12 6.61
CA ARG A 357 1.95 32.42 5.98
C ARG A 357 2.41 33.59 6.86
N ASP A 358 2.04 33.56 8.14
CA ASP A 358 2.31 34.68 9.07
C ASP A 358 3.78 34.73 9.54
N ASN A 359 4.54 33.64 9.32
CA ASN A 359 5.98 33.58 9.60
C ASN A 359 6.86 33.75 8.35
N LEU A 360 6.30 34.14 7.21
CA LEU A 360 7.08 34.49 6.01
C LEU A 360 7.54 35.95 6.07
N ASP A 361 8.80 36.19 5.72
CA ASP A 361 9.34 37.55 5.57
C ASP A 361 9.03 38.15 4.18
N GLU A 362 8.86 37.32 3.17
CA GLU A 362 8.54 37.65 1.78
C GLU A 362 7.56 36.63 1.21
N ASP A 363 7.10 36.84 -0.02
CA ASP A 363 6.21 35.86 -0.67
C ASP A 363 6.84 34.48 -0.70
N GLY A 364 6.04 33.46 -0.39
CA GLY A 364 6.50 32.08 -0.28
C GLY A 364 5.64 31.08 -1.04
N THR A 365 6.16 29.86 -1.18
CA THR A 365 5.47 28.73 -1.81
C THR A 365 5.34 27.59 -0.81
N LEU A 366 4.22 26.89 -0.85
CA LEU A 366 3.97 25.67 -0.08
C LEU A 366 3.58 24.54 -1.06
N PHE A 367 4.37 23.50 -1.11
CA PHE A 367 4.12 22.34 -1.97
C PHE A 367 3.61 21.15 -1.13
N ILE A 368 2.37 20.79 -1.35
CA ILE A 368 1.71 19.63 -0.75
C ILE A 368 1.67 18.55 -1.82
N ILE A 369 2.44 17.49 -1.62
CA ILE A 369 2.65 16.44 -2.62
C ILE A 369 2.36 15.08 -1.98
N LEU A 370 1.43 14.34 -2.55
CA LEU A 370 1.06 12.99 -2.09
C LEU A 370 0.30 12.23 -3.16
N ASP A 371 0.12 10.94 -2.91
CA ASP A 371 -0.66 10.06 -3.77
C ASP A 371 -2.12 10.52 -3.84
N GLY A 372 -2.68 10.46 -5.02
CA GLY A 372 -4.03 10.93 -5.29
C GLY A 372 -5.12 9.88 -5.12
N GLU A 373 -4.77 8.61 -4.85
CA GLU A 373 -5.73 7.51 -4.69
C GLU A 373 -5.77 6.92 -3.28
N ASN A 374 -4.63 6.69 -2.64
CA ASN A 374 -4.51 5.79 -1.48
C ASN A 374 -5.19 6.32 -0.21
N ALA A 375 -5.09 7.61 0.07
CA ALA A 375 -5.61 8.19 1.31
C ALA A 375 -7.13 8.08 1.47
N TRP A 376 -7.88 8.18 0.37
CA TRP A 376 -9.33 8.39 0.39
C TRP A 376 -10.15 7.20 0.87
N GLU A 377 -9.60 6.00 0.81
CA GLU A 377 -10.25 4.78 1.31
C GLU A 377 -10.42 4.79 2.84
N PHE A 378 -9.64 5.63 3.54
CA PHE A 378 -9.68 5.75 5.00
C PHE A 378 -10.54 6.93 5.48
N TYR A 379 -10.88 7.86 4.60
CA TYR A 379 -11.69 9.01 4.95
C TYR A 379 -13.19 8.72 4.95
N PRO A 380 -13.99 9.39 5.79
CA PRO A 380 -15.44 9.45 5.60
C PRO A 380 -15.78 9.97 4.21
N SER A 381 -16.81 9.40 3.57
CA SER A 381 -17.27 9.81 2.23
C SER A 381 -16.15 9.87 1.19
N SER A 382 -15.17 8.96 1.29
CA SER A 382 -13.98 8.92 0.41
C SER A 382 -13.24 10.27 0.31
N GLY A 383 -13.22 11.06 1.39
CA GLY A 383 -12.50 12.33 1.45
C GLY A 383 -13.16 13.51 0.75
N VAL A 384 -14.32 13.34 0.12
CA VAL A 384 -15.04 14.40 -0.61
C VAL A 384 -15.27 15.63 0.25
N ASP A 385 -15.82 15.43 1.45
CA ASP A 385 -16.20 16.54 2.32
C ASP A 385 -14.95 17.24 2.90
N PHE A 386 -13.88 16.49 3.17
CA PHE A 386 -12.60 17.03 3.64
C PHE A 386 -11.94 17.90 2.57
N LEU A 387 -11.72 17.36 1.36
CA LEU A 387 -11.06 18.09 0.28
C LEU A 387 -11.86 19.31 -0.17
N SER A 388 -13.19 19.18 -0.31
CA SER A 388 -14.05 20.30 -0.64
C SER A 388 -13.94 21.43 0.38
N SER A 389 -13.90 21.09 1.69
CA SER A 389 -13.76 22.09 2.74
C SER A 389 -12.38 22.77 2.71
N ILE A 390 -11.30 22.01 2.54
CA ILE A 390 -9.94 22.55 2.40
C ILE A 390 -9.87 23.54 1.23
N TYR A 391 -10.38 23.15 0.05
CA TYR A 391 -10.34 24.01 -1.14
C TYR A 391 -11.15 25.29 -0.96
N LYS A 392 -12.33 25.21 -0.33
CA LYS A 392 -13.18 26.38 -0.04
C LYS A 392 -12.51 27.34 0.92
N GLU A 393 -11.96 26.83 2.04
CA GLU A 393 -11.28 27.63 3.05
C GLU A 393 -10.04 28.32 2.46
N LEU A 394 -9.18 27.58 1.73
CA LEU A 394 -7.98 28.15 1.10
C LEU A 394 -8.32 29.25 0.08
N LYS A 395 -9.43 29.10 -0.64
CA LYS A 395 -9.84 30.04 -1.70
C LYS A 395 -10.22 31.41 -1.14
N VAL A 396 -10.75 31.46 0.08
CA VAL A 396 -11.17 32.71 0.73
C VAL A 396 -10.18 33.25 1.76
N GLU A 397 -9.12 32.47 2.04
CA GLU A 397 -8.12 32.84 3.05
C GLU A 397 -7.27 34.02 2.57
N GLU A 398 -7.17 35.04 3.37
CA GLU A 398 -6.37 36.23 3.04
C GLU A 398 -4.90 35.94 2.84
N ARG A 399 -4.29 36.50 1.81
CA ARG A 399 -2.87 36.32 1.47
C ARG A 399 -2.47 34.88 1.15
N VAL A 400 -3.42 34.04 0.79
CA VAL A 400 -3.21 32.68 0.28
C VAL A 400 -3.75 32.60 -1.14
N GLU A 401 -3.04 31.92 -2.03
CA GLU A 401 -3.49 31.68 -3.40
C GLU A 401 -3.17 30.23 -3.80
N LEU A 402 -4.21 29.53 -4.28
CA LEU A 402 -4.04 28.21 -4.89
C LEU A 402 -3.52 28.36 -6.32
N THR A 403 -2.41 27.70 -6.62
CA THR A 403 -1.72 27.77 -7.90
C THR A 403 -1.31 26.39 -8.37
N THR A 404 -0.93 26.27 -9.65
CA THR A 404 -0.17 25.11 -10.13
C THR A 404 1.30 25.24 -9.69
N VAL A 405 2.07 24.15 -9.80
CA VAL A 405 3.50 24.17 -9.42
C VAL A 405 4.27 25.17 -10.29
N SER A 406 4.06 25.15 -11.61
CA SER A 406 4.71 26.11 -12.53
C SER A 406 4.34 27.55 -12.23
N GLU A 407 3.09 27.84 -11.86
CA GLU A 407 2.68 29.18 -11.47
C GLU A 407 3.36 29.61 -10.16
N ALA A 408 3.39 28.76 -9.13
CA ALA A 408 4.08 29.06 -7.87
C ALA A 408 5.56 29.40 -8.09
N ILE A 409 6.26 28.58 -8.89
CA ILE A 409 7.65 28.83 -9.27
C ILE A 409 7.81 30.20 -9.97
N SER A 410 6.87 30.60 -10.79
CA SER A 410 6.91 31.87 -11.51
C SER A 410 6.64 33.10 -10.62
N ARG A 411 5.93 32.92 -9.50
CA ARG A 411 5.52 33.98 -8.57
C ARG A 411 6.58 34.32 -7.55
N VAL A 412 7.40 33.34 -7.16
CA VAL A 412 8.41 33.49 -6.10
C VAL A 412 9.79 33.23 -6.67
N LYS A 413 10.73 34.11 -6.36
CA LYS A 413 12.12 33.98 -6.83
C LYS A 413 12.74 32.70 -6.26
N SER A 414 13.25 31.86 -7.15
CA SER A 414 13.98 30.65 -6.75
C SER A 414 15.33 31.00 -6.11
N GLU A 415 15.68 30.29 -5.05
CA GLU A 415 17.05 30.31 -4.49
C GLU A 415 17.95 29.33 -5.23
N GLU A 416 19.22 29.67 -5.36
CA GLU A 416 20.21 28.76 -5.95
C GLU A 416 20.53 27.61 -4.98
N LEU A 417 20.56 26.40 -5.53
CA LEU A 417 20.99 25.18 -4.87
C LEU A 417 22.24 24.67 -5.59
N GLU A 418 23.35 24.54 -4.86
CA GLU A 418 24.64 24.15 -5.48
C GLU A 418 24.63 22.66 -5.88
N THR A 419 24.09 21.80 -5.01
CA THR A 419 24.06 20.35 -5.16
C THR A 419 22.73 19.79 -4.65
N ILE A 420 22.37 18.57 -5.04
CA ILE A 420 21.23 17.86 -4.48
C ILE A 420 21.69 16.55 -3.84
N ALA A 421 21.29 16.32 -2.61
CA ALA A 421 21.60 15.09 -1.90
C ALA A 421 20.90 13.88 -2.56
N THR A 422 21.56 12.73 -2.50
CA THR A 422 20.99 11.46 -2.98
C THR A 422 20.00 10.90 -1.95
N GLY A 423 18.82 10.49 -2.39
CA GLY A 423 17.80 9.86 -1.55
C GLY A 423 16.40 10.02 -2.10
N SER A 424 15.39 9.63 -1.32
CA SER A 424 13.97 9.62 -1.65
C SER A 424 13.14 10.33 -0.56
N TRP A 425 11.81 10.36 -0.73
CA TRP A 425 10.90 10.87 0.29
C TRP A 425 10.77 9.94 1.50
N ILE A 426 11.19 8.66 1.38
CA ILE A 426 11.22 7.70 2.47
C ILE A 426 12.60 7.76 3.14
N GLU A 427 12.66 8.28 4.37
CA GLU A 427 13.88 8.40 5.19
C GLU A 427 15.08 9.07 4.51
N GLY A 428 14.91 9.63 3.31
CA GLY A 428 15.97 10.23 2.51
C GLY A 428 17.03 9.24 2.04
N ASN A 429 16.66 7.96 1.83
CA ASN A 429 17.53 6.91 1.33
C ASN A 429 16.78 6.03 0.32
N PHE A 430 17.36 4.90 -0.10
CA PHE A 430 16.75 3.95 -1.03
C PHE A 430 16.52 2.55 -0.43
N ARG A 431 16.54 2.43 0.90
CA ARG A 431 16.49 1.11 1.59
C ARG A 431 15.25 0.29 1.24
N VAL A 432 14.12 0.93 0.99
CA VAL A 432 12.87 0.28 0.59
C VAL A 432 12.98 -0.42 -0.77
N TRP A 433 13.92 0.01 -1.62
CA TRP A 433 14.02 -0.52 -2.98
C TRP A 433 15.28 -1.32 -3.24
N ILE A 434 16.27 -1.27 -2.34
CA ILE A 434 17.55 -1.97 -2.51
C ILE A 434 18.29 -2.09 -1.19
N GLY A 435 18.88 -3.25 -0.94
CA GLY A 435 19.72 -3.46 0.24
C GLY A 435 19.33 -4.66 1.07
N GLU A 436 18.05 -5.01 1.14
CA GLU A 436 17.60 -6.26 1.73
C GLU A 436 17.88 -7.44 0.77
N GLU A 437 17.90 -8.66 1.29
CA GLU A 437 18.28 -9.84 0.49
C GLU A 437 17.32 -10.06 -0.69
N GLU A 438 16.01 -9.96 -0.46
CA GLU A 438 14.99 -10.15 -1.48
C GLU A 438 15.07 -9.05 -2.55
N ASP A 439 15.27 -7.79 -2.16
CA ASP A 439 15.51 -6.69 -3.10
C ASP A 439 16.72 -6.95 -3.98
N ASN A 440 17.83 -7.36 -3.37
CA ASN A 440 19.06 -7.64 -4.11
C ASN A 440 18.92 -8.82 -5.07
N ILE A 441 18.06 -9.80 -4.74
CA ILE A 441 17.69 -10.88 -5.66
C ILE A 441 16.86 -10.36 -6.82
N SER A 442 15.87 -9.48 -6.56
CA SER A 442 15.05 -8.87 -7.61
C SER A 442 15.92 -8.09 -8.61
N TRP A 443 16.84 -7.25 -8.13
CA TRP A 443 17.79 -6.53 -8.99
C TRP A 443 18.71 -7.46 -9.76
N ARG A 444 19.12 -8.58 -9.17
CA ARG A 444 19.91 -9.62 -9.89
C ARG A 444 19.08 -10.26 -10.99
N TYR A 445 17.80 -10.60 -10.74
CA TYR A 445 16.92 -11.17 -11.76
C TYR A 445 16.69 -10.17 -12.90
N LEU A 446 16.40 -8.92 -12.55
CA LEU A 446 16.27 -7.83 -13.53
C LEU A 446 17.51 -7.71 -14.41
N LYS A 447 18.71 -7.72 -13.79
CA LYS A 447 19.97 -7.63 -14.50
C LYS A 447 20.18 -8.78 -15.48
N LEU A 448 19.95 -10.01 -15.03
CA LEU A 448 20.13 -11.20 -15.87
C LEU A 448 19.21 -11.15 -17.10
N VAL A 449 17.93 -10.84 -16.89
CA VAL A 449 16.97 -10.72 -17.99
C VAL A 449 17.31 -9.55 -18.92
N ARG A 450 17.75 -8.42 -18.36
CA ARG A 450 18.14 -7.25 -19.16
C ARG A 450 19.42 -7.49 -19.98
N ASP A 451 20.36 -8.25 -19.44
CA ASP A 451 21.57 -8.68 -20.17
C ASP A 451 21.23 -9.60 -21.33
N ASP A 452 20.34 -10.59 -21.11
CA ASP A 452 19.85 -11.47 -22.19
C ASP A 452 19.09 -10.68 -23.27
N PHE A 453 18.28 -9.69 -22.84
CA PHE A 453 17.54 -8.80 -23.74
C PHE A 453 18.45 -8.04 -24.69
N GLU A 454 19.70 -7.73 -24.33
CA GLU A 454 20.66 -7.11 -25.24
C GLU A 454 20.95 -7.99 -26.47
N GLY A 455 20.95 -9.30 -26.33
CA GLY A 455 21.13 -10.27 -27.40
C GLY A 455 19.90 -10.44 -28.33
N PHE A 456 18.76 -9.81 -28.00
CA PHE A 456 17.54 -9.92 -28.85
C PHE A 456 17.66 -9.06 -30.09
N THR A 457 17.01 -9.47 -31.18
CA THR A 457 16.90 -8.66 -32.39
C THR A 457 16.08 -7.39 -32.13
N GLN A 458 16.19 -6.38 -33.01
CA GLN A 458 15.46 -5.12 -32.85
C GLN A 458 13.94 -5.30 -32.85
N ASP A 459 13.42 -6.28 -33.61
CA ASP A 459 11.98 -6.60 -33.61
C ASP A 459 11.54 -7.25 -32.29
N GLU A 460 12.34 -8.20 -31.78
CA GLU A 460 12.08 -8.83 -30.49
C GLU A 460 12.15 -7.81 -29.33
N LYS A 461 13.16 -6.92 -29.34
CA LYS A 461 13.27 -5.81 -28.36
C LYS A 461 12.05 -4.91 -28.40
N LYS A 462 11.58 -4.55 -29.61
CA LYS A 462 10.40 -3.70 -29.75
C LYS A 462 9.13 -4.35 -29.17
N LYS A 463 8.94 -5.65 -29.37
CA LYS A 463 7.80 -6.39 -28.83
C LYS A 463 7.82 -6.50 -27.31
N ALA A 464 8.96 -6.80 -26.73
CA ALA A 464 9.11 -7.06 -25.30
C ALA A 464 9.48 -5.82 -24.46
N LYS A 465 9.70 -4.66 -25.08
CA LYS A 465 10.14 -3.43 -24.40
C LYS A 465 9.24 -3.04 -23.22
N LYS A 466 7.91 -3.13 -23.39
CA LYS A 466 6.97 -2.76 -22.32
C LYS A 466 7.07 -3.71 -21.11
N ALA A 467 7.25 -5.00 -21.34
CA ALA A 467 7.47 -5.95 -20.27
C ALA A 467 8.79 -5.66 -19.51
N MET A 468 9.84 -5.27 -20.26
CA MET A 468 11.11 -4.87 -19.66
C MET A 468 10.95 -3.60 -18.82
N PHE A 469 10.32 -2.55 -19.37
CA PHE A 469 10.04 -1.32 -18.62
C PHE A 469 9.19 -1.56 -17.38
N ALA A 470 8.14 -2.40 -17.51
CA ALA A 470 7.31 -2.76 -16.37
C ALA A 470 8.12 -3.40 -15.24
N ALA A 471 9.08 -4.28 -15.56
CA ALA A 471 9.94 -4.91 -14.57
C ALA A 471 10.94 -3.92 -13.90
N GLU A 472 11.22 -2.78 -14.52
CA GLU A 472 12.08 -1.73 -13.96
C GLU A 472 11.35 -0.81 -12.95
N GLY A 473 10.02 -0.93 -12.83
CA GLY A 473 9.20 -0.11 -11.93
C GLY A 473 9.61 -0.24 -10.46
N SER A 474 9.41 0.82 -9.69
CA SER A 474 9.73 0.87 -8.26
C SER A 474 8.80 -0.01 -7.41
N ASP A 475 7.62 -0.29 -7.91
CA ASP A 475 6.53 -0.95 -7.18
C ASP A 475 6.89 -2.32 -6.62
N TRP A 476 7.72 -3.08 -7.34
CA TRP A 476 8.02 -4.46 -6.99
C TRP A 476 8.82 -4.58 -5.71
N ASN A 477 9.87 -3.78 -5.56
CA ASN A 477 10.75 -3.79 -4.40
C ASN A 477 10.06 -3.27 -3.13
N TRP A 478 9.01 -2.47 -3.26
CA TRP A 478 8.17 -2.07 -2.13
C TRP A 478 7.60 -3.26 -1.34
N TRP A 479 7.45 -4.41 -1.97
CA TRP A 479 6.83 -5.61 -1.39
C TRP A 479 7.85 -6.66 -0.93
N TYR A 480 9.15 -6.40 -1.09
CA TYR A 480 10.21 -7.25 -0.62
C TYR A 480 10.77 -6.78 0.73
N GLY A 481 11.58 -7.65 1.37
CA GLY A 481 12.21 -7.34 2.65
C GLY A 481 11.26 -7.44 3.86
N ASN A 482 11.81 -7.13 5.02
CA ASN A 482 11.12 -7.31 6.31
C ASN A 482 10.15 -6.16 6.67
N GLU A 483 10.27 -5.02 6.01
CA GLU A 483 9.52 -3.80 6.37
C GLU A 483 8.06 -3.83 5.90
N HIS A 484 7.74 -4.60 4.86
CA HIS A 484 6.44 -4.59 4.18
C HIS A 484 5.81 -5.97 3.95
N GLN A 485 6.05 -6.94 4.84
CA GLN A 485 5.46 -8.29 4.73
C GLN A 485 3.94 -8.23 4.89
N LYS A 486 3.22 -8.25 3.75
CA LYS A 486 1.76 -8.22 3.66
C LYS A 486 1.24 -9.43 2.88
N ALA A 487 -0.03 -9.79 3.07
CA ALA A 487 -0.64 -10.92 2.35
C ALA A 487 -0.56 -10.81 0.82
N THR A 488 -0.47 -9.58 0.29
CA THR A 488 -0.41 -9.28 -1.14
C THR A 488 1.00 -9.36 -1.75
N HIS A 489 2.05 -9.51 -0.95
CA HIS A 489 3.41 -9.50 -1.48
C HIS A 489 3.68 -10.66 -2.46
N PHE A 490 3.02 -11.83 -2.27
CA PHE A 490 3.13 -12.95 -3.23
C PHE A 490 2.50 -12.65 -4.58
N GLU A 491 1.40 -11.88 -4.60
CA GLU A 491 0.77 -11.46 -5.86
C GLU A 491 1.69 -10.50 -6.61
N PHE A 492 2.37 -9.58 -5.90
CA PHE A 492 3.33 -8.65 -6.50
C PHE A 492 4.63 -9.35 -6.93
N ASP A 493 5.18 -10.29 -6.15
CA ASP A 493 6.30 -11.12 -6.57
C ASP A 493 5.98 -11.92 -7.84
N ASN A 494 4.80 -12.55 -7.87
CA ASN A 494 4.35 -13.27 -9.06
C ASN A 494 4.24 -12.34 -10.28
N LEU A 495 3.65 -11.15 -10.10
CA LEU A 495 3.46 -10.17 -11.18
C LEU A 495 4.81 -9.66 -11.69
N TYR A 496 5.75 -9.34 -10.80
CA TYR A 496 7.10 -8.95 -11.16
C TYR A 496 7.81 -10.03 -12.01
N ARG A 497 7.81 -11.28 -11.52
CA ARG A 497 8.41 -12.39 -12.27
C ARG A 497 7.70 -12.68 -13.59
N ARG A 498 6.36 -12.48 -13.66
CA ARG A 498 5.58 -12.55 -14.91
C ARG A 498 6.01 -11.49 -15.90
N HIS A 499 6.34 -10.26 -15.48
CA HIS A 499 6.90 -9.26 -16.38
C HIS A 499 8.24 -9.71 -16.96
N LEU A 500 9.15 -10.21 -16.11
CA LEU A 500 10.44 -10.75 -16.56
C LEU A 500 10.27 -11.97 -17.50
N MET A 501 9.36 -12.89 -17.21
CA MET A 501 9.03 -14.02 -18.10
C MET A 501 8.46 -13.56 -19.42
N SER A 502 7.58 -12.52 -19.41
CA SER A 502 6.96 -11.99 -20.61
C SER A 502 7.98 -11.44 -21.61
N VAL A 503 9.17 -10.99 -21.17
CA VAL A 503 10.26 -10.58 -22.05
C VAL A 503 10.65 -11.69 -23.02
N TYR A 504 10.62 -12.92 -22.57
CA TYR A 504 10.94 -14.11 -23.37
C TYR A 504 9.70 -14.63 -24.14
N GLU A 505 8.58 -14.81 -23.41
CA GLU A 505 7.39 -15.48 -23.93
C GLU A 505 6.75 -14.76 -25.12
N ILE A 506 6.75 -13.41 -25.13
CA ILE A 506 6.29 -12.59 -26.27
C ILE A 506 7.04 -12.92 -27.57
N ASN A 507 8.29 -13.35 -27.44
CA ASN A 507 9.16 -13.72 -28.54
C ASN A 507 9.24 -15.26 -28.74
N ASN A 508 8.32 -16.03 -28.16
CA ASN A 508 8.30 -17.49 -28.19
C ASN A 508 9.61 -18.14 -27.68
N LYS A 509 10.29 -17.48 -26.73
CA LYS A 509 11.48 -18.01 -26.05
C LYS A 509 11.09 -18.56 -24.69
N LYS A 510 11.79 -19.62 -24.25
CA LYS A 510 11.59 -20.17 -22.90
C LYS A 510 12.22 -19.23 -21.86
N PRO A 511 11.49 -18.79 -20.83
CA PRO A 511 12.07 -18.07 -19.71
C PRO A 511 13.09 -18.94 -18.95
N PRO A 512 14.16 -18.36 -18.39
CA PRO A 512 15.08 -19.05 -17.51
C PRO A 512 14.41 -19.68 -16.29
N ASP A 513 14.90 -20.82 -15.84
CA ASP A 513 14.25 -21.60 -14.77
C ASP A 513 14.19 -20.86 -13.45
N PHE A 514 15.16 -19.98 -13.12
CA PHE A 514 15.15 -19.20 -11.89
C PHE A 514 13.97 -18.23 -11.75
N LEU A 515 13.30 -17.84 -12.87
CA LEU A 515 12.13 -16.97 -12.82
C LEU A 515 10.87 -17.68 -12.31
N PHE A 516 10.88 -19.02 -12.25
CA PHE A 516 9.76 -19.79 -11.69
C PHE A 516 9.84 -19.89 -10.15
N ASP A 517 11.00 -19.62 -9.57
CA ASP A 517 11.19 -19.59 -8.12
C ASP A 517 10.77 -18.24 -7.56
N SER A 518 9.99 -18.23 -6.45
CA SER A 518 9.65 -17.00 -5.75
C SER A 518 10.91 -16.32 -5.20
N ILE A 519 10.97 -15.00 -5.31
CA ILE A 519 12.02 -14.18 -4.69
C ILE A 519 11.79 -14.13 -3.18
N ILE A 520 10.51 -14.14 -2.77
CA ILE A 520 10.14 -14.17 -1.37
C ILE A 520 10.63 -15.47 -0.77
N ARG A 521 11.60 -15.35 0.13
CA ARG A 521 12.21 -16.47 0.83
C ARG A 521 11.45 -16.69 2.12
N GLY A 522 10.73 -17.79 2.15
CA GLY A 522 10.33 -18.41 3.38
C GLY A 522 8.86 -18.33 3.72
N GLU A 523 8.37 -19.47 4.15
CA GLU A 523 7.34 -19.63 5.18
C GLU A 523 7.87 -19.14 6.55
N GLU A 524 9.04 -18.48 6.61
CA GLU A 524 9.73 -18.07 7.81
C GLU A 524 9.21 -16.71 8.31
N MET A 525 8.43 -16.83 9.30
CA MET A 525 8.26 -16.01 10.50
C MET A 525 8.51 -14.50 10.45
N VAL A 526 7.44 -13.76 10.67
CA VAL A 526 7.52 -12.42 11.22
C VAL A 526 7.63 -12.52 12.75
N ILE A 527 8.86 -12.46 13.28
CA ILE A 527 9.06 -12.07 14.67
C ILE A 527 9.53 -10.63 14.62
N GLN A 528 8.74 -9.74 15.17
CA GLN A 528 9.18 -8.35 15.33
C GLN A 528 10.28 -8.21 16.37
N ILE A 529 10.26 -9.02 17.43
CA ILE A 529 11.28 -9.03 18.48
C ILE A 529 11.35 -10.43 19.10
N GLU A 530 12.51 -11.08 19.11
CA GLU A 530 12.78 -12.31 19.87
C GLU A 530 12.98 -12.03 21.37
N PRO A 531 12.68 -13.01 22.26
CA PRO A 531 13.05 -12.89 23.66
C PRO A 531 14.55 -12.69 23.82
N LYS A 532 14.96 -11.61 24.50
CA LYS A 532 16.39 -11.28 24.72
C LYS A 532 16.94 -11.87 26.01
N TRP A 533 16.07 -12.13 26.98
CA TRP A 533 16.42 -12.63 28.29
C TRP A 533 15.27 -13.39 28.94
N LEU A 534 15.51 -13.98 30.10
CA LEU A 534 14.47 -14.61 30.91
C LEU A 534 13.39 -13.60 31.31
N VAL A 535 12.13 -14.02 31.27
CA VAL A 535 11.00 -13.25 31.81
C VAL A 535 10.28 -14.05 32.89
N LYS A 536 9.75 -13.36 33.88
CA LYS A 536 8.97 -13.98 34.96
C LYS A 536 7.79 -13.07 35.33
N PRO A 537 6.79 -12.91 34.43
CA PRO A 537 5.67 -12.02 34.68
C PRO A 537 4.77 -12.57 35.80
N LEU A 538 4.07 -11.66 36.48
CA LEU A 538 3.00 -11.99 37.42
C LEU A 538 1.74 -12.29 36.60
N ILE A 539 1.14 -13.46 36.76
CA ILE A 539 -0.05 -13.86 36.02
C ILE A 539 -1.30 -13.29 36.71
N ASP A 540 -1.59 -12.01 36.46
CA ASP A 540 -2.71 -11.28 37.10
C ASP A 540 -3.78 -10.81 36.08
N GLY A 541 -3.55 -11.02 34.77
CA GLY A 541 -4.45 -10.64 33.67
C GLY A 541 -4.34 -9.18 33.26
N LYS A 542 -3.23 -8.50 33.61
CA LYS A 542 -3.02 -7.07 33.35
C LYS A 542 -1.65 -6.83 32.75
N ASP A 543 -1.55 -5.90 31.83
CA ASP A 543 -0.28 -5.37 31.32
C ASP A 543 0.06 -4.09 32.11
N THR A 544 0.51 -4.26 33.35
CA THR A 544 0.62 -3.16 34.31
C THR A 544 2.05 -2.65 34.52
N ASP A 545 3.06 -3.47 34.25
CA ASP A 545 4.45 -3.08 34.39
C ASP A 545 5.26 -3.34 33.12
N PHE A 546 5.85 -2.28 32.58
CA PHE A 546 6.72 -2.36 31.41
C PHE A 546 7.87 -3.37 31.62
N PHE A 547 8.42 -3.47 32.83
CA PHE A 547 9.57 -4.31 33.12
C PHE A 547 9.27 -5.80 33.16
N GLU A 548 8.01 -6.20 33.41
CA GLU A 548 7.63 -7.63 33.45
C GLU A 548 7.93 -8.35 32.13
N TRP A 549 7.75 -7.63 30.98
CA TRP A 549 7.91 -8.16 29.64
C TRP A 549 9.04 -7.50 28.85
N ALA A 550 9.88 -6.68 29.49
CA ALA A 550 10.91 -5.90 28.80
C ALA A 550 11.90 -6.73 27.98
N ASN A 551 12.17 -7.97 28.44
CA ASN A 551 13.06 -8.91 27.76
C ASN A 551 12.31 -9.99 26.94
N GLY A 552 11.01 -9.94 26.91
CA GLY A 552 10.18 -10.87 26.14
C GLY A 552 10.15 -10.58 24.65
N GLY A 553 9.78 -11.59 23.89
CA GLY A 553 9.43 -11.43 22.48
C GLY A 553 8.11 -10.69 22.31
N LEU A 554 7.97 -10.03 21.20
CA LEU A 554 6.81 -9.20 20.88
C LEU A 554 6.35 -9.46 19.46
N TRP A 555 5.06 -9.78 19.30
CA TRP A 555 4.34 -9.70 18.05
C TRP A 555 3.22 -8.65 18.19
N ARG A 556 3.09 -7.77 17.20
CA ARG A 556 1.98 -6.82 17.13
C ARG A 556 1.07 -7.19 15.98
N GLY A 557 -0.24 -7.11 16.23
CA GLY A 557 -1.26 -7.26 15.20
C GLY A 557 -1.09 -6.16 14.16
N GLU A 558 -0.76 -6.55 12.95
CA GLU A 558 -0.89 -5.67 11.82
C GLU A 558 -2.36 -5.59 11.43
N ALA A 559 -2.82 -4.40 11.09
CA ALA A 559 -4.09 -4.23 10.41
C ALA A 559 -4.04 -5.09 9.14
N SER A 560 -5.07 -5.90 8.88
CA SER A 560 -5.07 -6.96 7.87
C SER A 560 -4.58 -6.50 6.49
N ASP A 561 -3.78 -7.30 5.90
CA ASP A 561 -2.80 -7.18 4.85
C ASP A 561 -3.34 -7.10 3.44
N GLY A 562 -4.24 -6.21 3.15
CA GLY A 562 -4.51 -5.76 1.80
C GLY A 562 -4.32 -4.25 1.78
N THR A 563 -3.80 -3.69 0.71
CA THR A 563 -3.71 -2.23 0.50
C THR A 563 -5.04 -1.51 0.76
N MET A 564 -6.14 -2.25 0.94
CA MET A 564 -7.51 -1.74 1.09
C MET A 564 -8.32 -2.35 2.25
N ILE A 565 -7.79 -3.33 2.99
CA ILE A 565 -8.48 -3.94 4.13
C ILE A 565 -7.69 -3.63 5.40
N ILE A 566 -7.86 -2.43 5.95
CA ILE A 566 -7.45 -2.17 7.33
C ILE A 566 -8.67 -2.45 8.20
N SER A 567 -8.67 -3.63 8.83
CA SER A 567 -9.53 -3.92 9.98
C SER A 567 -8.67 -3.89 11.23
N GLU A 568 -9.23 -3.39 12.32
CA GLU A 568 -8.63 -3.56 13.63
C GLU A 568 -8.36 -5.07 13.85
N PRO A 569 -7.13 -5.50 14.12
CA PRO A 569 -6.84 -6.92 14.27
C PRO A 569 -7.61 -7.49 15.47
N ILE A 570 -8.07 -8.72 15.39
CA ILE A 570 -8.75 -9.38 16.52
C ILE A 570 -7.82 -9.51 17.72
N ILE A 571 -6.57 -9.87 17.47
CA ILE A 571 -5.48 -9.89 18.44
C ILE A 571 -4.57 -8.70 18.16
N GLU A 572 -4.49 -7.77 19.10
CA GLU A 572 -3.71 -6.54 18.97
C GLU A 572 -2.21 -6.79 19.19
N LEU A 573 -1.91 -7.66 20.16
CA LEU A 573 -0.55 -7.86 20.64
C LEU A 573 -0.40 -9.26 21.26
N ILE A 574 0.74 -9.89 21.00
CA ILE A 574 1.20 -11.06 21.75
C ILE A 574 2.60 -10.75 22.27
N LYS A 575 2.79 -10.79 23.61
CA LYS A 575 4.11 -10.89 24.21
C LYS A 575 4.36 -12.34 24.57
N PHE A 576 5.57 -12.81 24.42
CA PHE A 576 5.95 -14.19 24.75
C PHE A 576 7.37 -14.24 25.27
N GLY A 577 7.69 -15.27 26.01
CA GLY A 577 9.00 -15.45 26.60
C GLY A 577 9.07 -16.67 27.48
N PHE A 578 10.17 -16.83 28.18
CA PHE A 578 10.43 -18.02 28.98
C PHE A 578 11.28 -17.68 30.23
N ASP A 579 11.16 -18.51 31.27
CA ASP A 579 12.15 -18.69 32.31
C ASP A 579 12.80 -20.09 32.16
N MET A 580 13.55 -20.53 33.19
CA MET A 580 14.22 -21.85 33.14
C MET A 580 13.30 -23.06 33.20
N GLU A 581 11.98 -22.85 33.41
CA GLU A 581 11.00 -23.91 33.63
C GLU A 581 9.73 -23.72 32.79
N ASN A 582 9.38 -22.48 32.43
CA ASN A 582 8.09 -22.13 31.89
C ASN A 582 8.20 -21.30 30.62
N ILE A 583 7.19 -21.43 29.74
CA ILE A 583 6.89 -20.51 28.64
C ILE A 583 5.74 -19.62 29.08
N TYR A 584 5.80 -18.36 28.71
CA TYR A 584 4.82 -17.34 29.06
C TYR A 584 4.23 -16.70 27.82
N PHE A 585 2.93 -16.39 27.85
CA PHE A 585 2.23 -15.62 26.84
C PHE A 585 1.38 -14.55 27.50
N LEU A 586 1.33 -13.37 26.86
CA LEU A 586 0.35 -12.33 27.10
C LEU A 586 -0.36 -12.06 25.76
N VAL A 587 -1.67 -12.23 25.71
CA VAL A 587 -2.48 -11.98 24.51
C VAL A 587 -3.43 -10.82 24.81
N LYS A 588 -3.25 -9.73 24.06
CA LYS A 588 -4.13 -8.56 24.12
C LYS A 588 -5.07 -8.57 22.92
N PHE A 589 -6.35 -8.53 23.19
CA PHE A 589 -7.40 -8.47 22.19
C PHE A 589 -7.75 -7.02 21.90
N SER A 590 -8.11 -6.73 20.67
CA SER A 590 -8.73 -5.47 20.29
C SER A 590 -10.16 -5.35 20.80
N LYS A 591 -10.75 -4.16 20.65
CA LYS A 591 -12.19 -3.98 20.93
C LYS A 591 -13.06 -4.91 20.08
N THR A 592 -12.69 -5.13 18.82
CA THR A 592 -13.34 -6.07 17.91
C THR A 592 -13.23 -7.51 18.42
N GLY A 593 -12.05 -7.95 18.86
CA GLY A 593 -11.86 -9.29 19.43
C GLY A 593 -12.69 -9.52 20.69
N LEU A 594 -12.77 -8.53 21.57
CA LEU A 594 -13.56 -8.62 22.82
C LEU A 594 -15.07 -8.50 22.60
N SER A 595 -15.52 -8.01 21.44
CA SER A 595 -16.97 -7.91 21.13
C SER A 595 -17.66 -9.24 20.90
N PHE A 596 -16.93 -10.32 20.63
CA PHE A 596 -17.47 -11.66 20.50
C PHE A 596 -17.89 -12.22 21.87
N LYS A 597 -19.16 -12.64 21.97
CA LYS A 597 -19.68 -13.23 23.20
C LYS A 597 -19.10 -14.62 23.45
N ASN A 598 -19.05 -15.43 22.40
CA ASN A 598 -18.58 -16.80 22.43
C ASN A 598 -17.44 -16.99 21.43
N PHE A 599 -16.28 -17.40 21.92
CA PHE A 599 -15.11 -17.70 21.08
C PHE A 599 -14.15 -18.65 21.80
N SER A 600 -13.23 -19.26 21.05
CA SER A 600 -12.11 -19.96 21.64
C SER A 600 -10.76 -19.48 21.06
N LEU A 601 -9.75 -19.44 21.92
CA LEU A 601 -8.38 -19.13 21.60
C LEU A 601 -7.53 -20.38 21.79
N LYS A 602 -6.82 -20.82 20.75
CA LYS A 602 -5.92 -21.96 20.80
C LYS A 602 -4.49 -21.47 20.65
N ILE A 603 -3.62 -21.83 21.57
CA ILE A 603 -2.15 -21.72 21.46
C ILE A 603 -1.67 -23.12 21.08
N ASN A 604 -1.19 -23.30 19.85
CA ASN A 604 -0.59 -24.54 19.39
C ASN A 604 0.93 -24.43 19.42
N LEU A 605 1.58 -25.31 20.16
CA LEU A 605 3.02 -25.37 20.38
C LEU A 605 3.61 -26.58 19.69
N ARG A 606 4.79 -26.41 19.03
CA ARG A 606 5.53 -27.50 18.39
C ARG A 606 7.00 -27.42 18.73
N GLY A 607 7.60 -28.56 19.01
CA GLY A 607 9.03 -28.75 19.20
C GLY A 607 9.71 -29.48 18.05
N GLU A 608 11.02 -29.48 18.02
CA GLU A 608 11.84 -30.16 16.99
C GLU A 608 11.67 -31.69 17.01
N HIS A 609 11.32 -32.27 18.14
CA HIS A 609 11.18 -33.73 18.32
C HIS A 609 9.78 -34.28 18.04
N GLY A 610 8.98 -33.53 17.26
CA GLY A 610 7.65 -33.95 16.81
C GLY A 610 6.53 -33.74 17.82
N ILE A 611 6.80 -33.04 18.92
CA ILE A 611 5.80 -32.65 19.90
C ILE A 611 4.87 -31.60 19.28
N ASN A 612 3.55 -31.80 19.46
CA ASN A 612 2.53 -30.88 18.95
C ASN A 612 1.37 -30.83 19.95
N GLU A 613 1.32 -29.79 20.77
CA GLU A 613 0.35 -29.66 21.87
C GLU A 613 -0.49 -28.40 21.74
N ASP A 614 -1.78 -28.51 22.11
CA ASP A 614 -2.76 -27.44 22.08
C ASP A 614 -3.16 -27.06 23.51
N VAL A 615 -3.15 -25.74 23.77
CA VAL A 615 -3.76 -25.14 24.98
C VAL A 615 -4.94 -24.28 24.50
N VAL A 616 -6.15 -24.62 24.93
CA VAL A 616 -7.37 -23.99 24.41
C VAL A 616 -8.10 -23.26 25.54
N PHE A 617 -8.36 -21.98 25.32
CA PHE A 617 -9.18 -21.12 26.16
C PHE A 617 -10.52 -20.88 25.44
N SER A 618 -11.62 -21.05 26.13
CA SER A 618 -12.96 -20.75 25.62
C SER A 618 -13.62 -19.67 26.48
N LYS A 619 -14.31 -18.74 25.80
CA LYS A 619 -15.18 -17.76 26.45
C LYS A 619 -16.61 -18.03 26.03
N GLU A 620 -17.49 -18.29 27.00
CA GLU A 620 -18.91 -18.55 26.79
C GLU A 620 -19.70 -17.66 27.76
N ASP A 621 -20.58 -16.81 27.20
CA ASP A 621 -21.42 -15.85 27.97
C ASP A 621 -20.67 -15.01 29.00
N GLY A 622 -19.38 -14.72 28.73
CA GLY A 622 -18.51 -13.92 29.58
C GLY A 622 -17.56 -14.73 30.45
N ASP A 623 -17.83 -16.01 30.68
CA ASP A 623 -16.98 -16.89 31.47
C ASP A 623 -15.88 -17.54 30.67
N TRP A 624 -14.69 -17.54 31.21
CA TRP A 624 -13.50 -18.17 30.61
C TRP A 624 -13.27 -19.56 31.16
N ARG A 625 -12.94 -20.51 30.28
CA ARG A 625 -12.59 -21.88 30.59
C ARG A 625 -11.29 -22.27 29.89
N LEU A 626 -10.53 -23.15 30.54
CA LEU A 626 -9.32 -23.76 29.99
C LEU A 626 -9.58 -25.23 29.70
N ASP A 627 -9.25 -25.66 28.49
CA ASP A 627 -9.13 -27.07 28.12
C ASP A 627 -7.65 -27.34 27.80
N SER A 628 -6.99 -28.07 28.71
CA SER A 628 -5.57 -28.43 28.61
C SER A 628 -5.29 -29.74 29.34
N LYS A 629 -4.45 -30.57 28.74
CA LYS A 629 -3.99 -31.85 29.33
C LYS A 629 -2.91 -31.67 30.37
N ILE A 630 -2.32 -30.47 30.43
CA ILE A 630 -1.19 -30.12 31.31
C ILE A 630 -1.61 -29.02 32.29
N PRO A 631 -0.94 -28.89 33.44
CA PRO A 631 -1.18 -27.80 34.36
C PRO A 631 -0.75 -26.45 33.74
N VAL A 632 -1.69 -25.54 33.52
CA VAL A 632 -1.47 -24.19 33.02
C VAL A 632 -1.99 -23.19 34.03
N VAL A 633 -1.15 -22.23 34.39
CA VAL A 633 -1.58 -21.08 35.21
C VAL A 633 -1.95 -19.95 34.28
N TRP A 634 -3.15 -19.41 34.43
CA TRP A 634 -3.64 -18.36 33.57
C TRP A 634 -4.59 -17.39 34.28
N LYS A 635 -4.69 -16.19 33.73
CA LYS A 635 -5.64 -15.18 34.20
C LYS A 635 -6.06 -14.30 33.04
N PHE A 636 -7.34 -13.93 33.02
CA PHE A 636 -7.89 -12.89 32.16
C PHE A 636 -8.53 -11.78 33.00
N ASP A 637 -8.13 -10.55 32.75
CA ASP A 637 -8.80 -9.32 33.19
C ASP A 637 -8.86 -8.35 31.99
N ARG A 638 -7.77 -7.67 31.66
CA ARG A 638 -7.62 -6.83 30.49
C ARG A 638 -6.89 -7.53 29.33
N VAL A 639 -6.01 -8.45 29.68
CA VAL A 639 -5.26 -9.30 28.77
C VAL A 639 -5.36 -10.75 29.24
N LEU A 640 -5.13 -11.69 28.34
CA LEU A 640 -4.99 -13.10 28.72
C LEU A 640 -3.50 -13.36 29.00
N GLU A 641 -3.16 -13.67 30.21
CA GLU A 641 -1.81 -14.13 30.60
C GLU A 641 -1.80 -15.61 30.86
N VAL A 642 -0.73 -16.27 30.40
CA VAL A 642 -0.59 -17.72 30.43
C VAL A 642 0.83 -18.10 30.81
N LYS A 643 0.97 -19.06 31.73
CA LYS A 643 2.23 -19.69 32.12
C LYS A 643 2.11 -21.18 31.93
N ILE A 644 3.02 -21.78 31.18
CA ILE A 644 3.02 -23.19 30.78
C ILE A 644 4.35 -23.83 31.15
N PRO A 645 4.42 -24.84 32.03
CA PRO A 645 5.64 -25.61 32.26
C PRO A 645 6.04 -26.36 30.99
N PHE A 646 7.17 -26.01 30.37
CA PHE A 646 7.52 -26.60 29.09
C PHE A 646 7.98 -28.06 29.15
N LEU A 647 8.50 -28.51 30.29
CA LEU A 647 8.84 -29.91 30.51
C LEU A 647 7.58 -30.80 30.52
N ASP A 648 6.45 -30.30 31.03
CA ASP A 648 5.18 -31.03 31.05
C ASP A 648 4.59 -31.17 29.65
N LEU A 649 4.97 -30.29 28.70
CA LEU A 649 4.70 -30.41 27.27
C LEU A 649 5.59 -31.46 26.59
N GLY A 650 6.63 -31.95 27.26
CA GLY A 650 7.63 -32.85 26.70
C GLY A 650 8.78 -32.15 25.98
N PHE A 651 8.86 -30.81 26.03
CA PHE A 651 9.99 -30.07 25.48
C PHE A 651 11.23 -30.19 26.35
N VAL A 652 12.40 -30.09 25.73
CA VAL A 652 13.67 -30.13 26.41
C VAL A 652 14.36 -28.77 26.42
N ARG A 653 15.25 -28.56 27.38
CA ARG A 653 16.05 -27.33 27.46
C ARG A 653 16.97 -27.20 26.26
N GLY A 654 17.07 -25.98 25.71
CA GLY A 654 17.85 -25.69 24.52
C GLY A 654 17.18 -26.05 23.20
N GLU A 655 15.93 -26.59 23.24
CA GLU A 655 15.17 -26.95 22.04
C GLU A 655 14.54 -25.72 21.39
N LYS A 656 14.46 -25.73 20.05
CA LYS A 656 13.66 -24.75 19.31
C LYS A 656 12.18 -25.12 19.36
N VAL A 657 11.39 -24.18 19.84
CA VAL A 657 9.95 -24.31 19.95
C VAL A 657 9.27 -23.27 19.04
N SER A 658 8.19 -23.68 18.42
CA SER A 658 7.38 -22.77 17.60
C SER A 658 5.92 -22.77 18.03
N PHE A 659 5.25 -21.62 17.89
CA PHE A 659 3.84 -21.52 18.21
C PHE A 659 3.01 -20.77 17.16
N VAL A 660 1.69 -21.02 17.18
CA VAL A 660 0.67 -20.21 16.53
C VAL A 660 -0.45 -19.97 17.50
N VAL A 661 -1.13 -18.84 17.38
CA VAL A 661 -2.35 -18.54 18.12
C VAL A 661 -3.50 -18.46 17.13
N LEU A 662 -4.58 -19.20 17.41
CA LEU A 662 -5.74 -19.31 16.57
C LEU A 662 -6.96 -18.83 17.35
N PHE A 663 -7.73 -17.92 16.77
CA PHE A 663 -8.99 -17.41 17.34
C PHE A 663 -10.18 -17.98 16.57
N TYR A 664 -11.07 -18.65 17.29
CA TYR A 664 -12.23 -19.33 16.71
C TYR A 664 -13.53 -18.68 17.15
N VAL A 665 -14.49 -18.54 16.23
CA VAL A 665 -15.89 -18.22 16.53
C VAL A 665 -16.77 -19.25 15.82
N GLU A 666 -17.69 -19.85 16.54
CA GLU A 666 -18.60 -20.89 16.02
C GLU A 666 -17.86 -22.02 15.27
N GLY A 667 -16.69 -22.41 15.77
CA GLY A 667 -15.87 -23.46 15.19
C GLY A 667 -15.01 -23.04 13.96
N ASN A 668 -15.12 -21.79 13.51
CA ASN A 668 -14.33 -21.27 12.39
C ASN A 668 -13.15 -20.45 12.89
N VAL A 669 -11.98 -20.58 12.24
CA VAL A 669 -10.80 -19.73 12.52
C VAL A 669 -11.07 -18.33 11.98
N LEU A 670 -11.15 -17.37 12.88
CA LEU A 670 -11.37 -15.97 12.57
C LEU A 670 -10.07 -15.17 12.45
N ALA A 671 -9.09 -15.52 13.28
CA ALA A 671 -7.75 -14.97 13.21
C ALA A 671 -6.69 -16.05 13.49
N ARG A 672 -5.54 -15.90 12.85
CA ARG A 672 -4.34 -16.72 13.04
C ARG A 672 -3.13 -15.81 13.23
N VAL A 673 -2.33 -16.09 14.23
CA VAL A 673 -1.13 -15.33 14.55
C VAL A 673 0.08 -16.27 14.65
N PRO A 674 1.14 -16.06 13.90
CA PRO A 674 1.20 -15.16 12.74
C PRO A 674 0.27 -15.65 11.64
N GLN A 675 -0.09 -14.80 10.70
CA GLN A 675 -1.01 -15.20 9.62
C GLN A 675 -0.47 -16.38 8.79
N ARG A 676 0.85 -16.44 8.61
CA ARG A 676 1.57 -17.54 7.95
C ARG A 676 2.76 -17.98 8.81
N GLY A 677 3.28 -19.19 8.56
CA GLY A 677 4.39 -19.72 9.34
C GLY A 677 4.06 -19.91 10.81
N ARG A 678 5.07 -19.88 11.66
CA ARG A 678 4.98 -20.04 13.11
C ARG A 678 5.99 -19.09 13.77
N ILE A 679 5.70 -18.56 14.95
CA ILE A 679 6.68 -17.84 15.75
C ILE A 679 7.58 -18.89 16.42
N MET A 680 8.92 -18.75 16.29
CA MET A 680 9.90 -19.65 16.88
C MET A 680 10.78 -18.91 17.90
N PHE A 681 11.27 -19.65 18.85
CA PHE A 681 12.30 -19.21 19.81
C PHE A 681 13.00 -20.44 20.37
N THR A 682 14.17 -20.24 20.94
CA THR A 682 14.92 -21.32 21.58
C THR A 682 14.70 -21.30 23.08
N LEU A 683 14.32 -22.41 23.68
CA LEU A 683 14.21 -22.55 25.13
C LEU A 683 15.59 -22.43 25.78
N PRO A 684 15.67 -21.92 27.03
CA PRO A 684 16.93 -21.76 27.71
C PRO A 684 17.58 -23.12 28.01
N ASP A 685 18.85 -23.24 27.69
CA ASP A 685 19.69 -24.38 28.15
C ASP A 685 20.25 -24.09 29.55
N ASP A 686 20.91 -25.05 30.18
CA ASP A 686 21.49 -24.91 31.52
C ASP A 686 22.59 -23.83 31.62
N TYR A 687 23.11 -23.40 30.46
CA TYR A 687 24.14 -22.35 30.36
C TYR A 687 23.61 -21.02 29.84
N TYR A 688 22.29 -20.91 29.64
CA TYR A 688 21.65 -19.75 28.96
C TYR A 688 22.04 -18.42 29.68
N GLN A 689 22.01 -18.39 31.03
CA GLN A 689 22.36 -17.20 31.80
C GLN A 689 23.83 -16.82 31.63
N CYS A 690 24.72 -17.80 31.53
CA CYS A 690 26.14 -17.56 31.33
C CYS A 690 26.50 -17.09 29.93
N LYS A 691 25.78 -17.59 28.91
CA LYS A 691 26.03 -17.25 27.52
C LYS A 691 25.52 -15.86 27.12
N ASN A 692 24.46 -15.39 27.77
CA ASN A 692 23.77 -14.15 27.39
C ASN A 692 23.98 -13.03 28.45
N TRP A 693 24.96 -13.18 29.35
CA TRP A 693 25.31 -12.15 30.33
C TRP A 693 26.04 -11.00 29.60
N GLU A 694 25.34 -9.92 29.31
CA GLU A 694 25.95 -8.64 28.89
C GLU A 694 26.23 -7.80 30.16
N VAL A 695 27.50 -7.40 30.32
CA VAL A 695 27.98 -6.52 31.43
C VAL A 695 27.65 -5.07 31.09
#